data_fd09589c1d007fde45ad6e4b0fa8328c
#
_entry.id   fd09589c1d007fde45ad6e4b0fa8328c
#
_cell.length_a   1.000
_cell.length_b   1.000
_cell.length_c   1.000
_cell.angle_alpha   90.00
_cell.angle_beta   90.00
_cell.angle_gamma   90.00
#
_symmetry.space_group_name_H-M   'P 1'
#
loop_
_entity.id
_entity.type
_entity.pdbx_description
1 polymer ?
#
loop_
_entity_poly.entity_id
_entity_poly.type
_entity_poly.pdbx_seq_one_letter_code
_entity_poly.pdbx_strand_id
1 'polypeptide(L)'
;MYSPEENDMTIMEADLHQLKINDPFLGQYQRLVRDVVIPYQWDALNDRVAEAEPSHAIANFRIAAGLEQGEFYGMVFQDSDVAKWLEAVAWSLCQKPDAELEKTADEVIALVAAAQCEGGYLNTYFTVKAPAERWTNLAECHELYCAGHMIEAGVAYFQGTGKRRLLDVVCRLADHIDSVFGPGENQLHGYPGHPEIELALMRLYDVTQEQRYLNLVKYFIEERGAQPHFYDIEYEKRGRTSYWNTYGPAWMVKDKAYSQAHLPLAEQQTAIGHAVRFVYLMAGMAHLARLSCDEGKRQDCLRLWNNMAQRQLYITGGIGSQSSGEAFSSDYDLPNDTVYAESCASIGLMMFARRMLEMEADGHYADVMERALYNTVLGGMALDGKHFFYVNPLEVHPKTLAFNHIYDHVKPVRQRWFGCACCPPNIARVLTSLGHYIYTVRPDALLINLYVGNDVAIPVGDNILQLRISGNYPWHEQVKIEITSPVPVIHTLALRLPDWCAEPAVSLNGQAITGEVSRGYLYLNRSWQEGDTLTLTLPMPVRRVYGNPQVRQQAGKVALQRGPLVYCLEEADNGANLHNLSLPQDSAFRVFEGKGIFAHKMLIQAEGIGCQAKDTDALWQYDHSPVERQPRTLTFIPWFSWANRGEGEMRIWMDES
;
A
#
# COMPACT_ATOMS: atom_id res chain seq x y z
N MET A 1 34.50 1.90 -18.48
CA MET A 1 34.74 3.19 -17.81
C MET A 1 33.62 4.10 -18.26
N TYR A 2 32.54 4.18 -17.51
CA TYR A 2 31.46 5.15 -17.76
C TYR A 2 31.86 6.47 -17.10
N SER A 3 31.71 7.56 -17.82
CA SER A 3 32.05 8.89 -17.33
C SER A 3 30.96 9.38 -16.35
N PRO A 4 31.30 10.18 -15.32
CA PRO A 4 30.37 10.68 -14.30
C PRO A 4 29.40 11.78 -14.80
N GLU A 5 29.42 12.15 -16.08
CA GLU A 5 28.69 13.34 -16.58
C GLU A 5 27.30 13.03 -17.20
N GLU A 6 26.82 11.77 -17.18
CA GLU A 6 25.54 11.38 -17.81
C GLU A 6 24.37 11.15 -16.84
N ASN A 7 24.46 11.56 -15.59
CA ASN A 7 23.47 11.21 -14.55
C ASN A 7 22.51 12.33 -14.12
N ASP A 8 22.24 13.31 -14.96
CA ASP A 8 21.10 14.21 -14.73
C ASP A 8 19.83 13.63 -15.39
N MET A 9 19.45 12.40 -14.98
CA MET A 9 18.18 11.80 -15.37
C MET A 9 17.08 12.30 -14.45
N THR A 10 16.58 13.48 -14.71
CA THR A 10 15.41 14.04 -14.02
C THR A 10 14.21 13.14 -14.28
N ILE A 11 13.87 12.29 -13.31
CA ILE A 11 12.62 11.53 -13.36
C ILE A 11 11.49 12.47 -13.03
N MET A 12 10.50 12.55 -13.92
CA MET A 12 9.29 13.32 -13.69
C MET A 12 8.15 12.42 -13.26
N GLU A 13 7.31 12.90 -12.36
CA GLU A 13 6.02 12.26 -12.10
C GLU A 13 5.07 12.55 -13.26
N ALA A 14 4.25 11.56 -13.64
CA ALA A 14 3.17 11.82 -14.57
C ALA A 14 2.17 12.79 -13.92
N ASP A 15 1.90 13.90 -14.59
CA ASP A 15 0.91 14.88 -14.14
C ASP A 15 -0.49 14.27 -14.16
N LEU A 16 -1.12 14.13 -13.01
CA LEU A 16 -2.45 13.55 -12.89
C LEU A 16 -3.54 14.40 -13.57
N HIS A 17 -3.32 15.68 -13.83
CA HIS A 17 -4.21 16.49 -14.66
C HIS A 17 -4.17 16.08 -16.15
N GLN A 18 -3.06 15.50 -16.57
CA GLN A 18 -2.85 15.00 -17.94
C GLN A 18 -3.09 13.50 -18.08
N LEU A 19 -3.50 12.83 -16.98
CA LEU A 19 -3.77 11.40 -16.95
C LEU A 19 -5.21 11.14 -16.51
N LYS A 20 -6.03 10.60 -17.41
CA LYS A 20 -7.43 10.28 -17.15
C LYS A 20 -7.65 8.78 -17.16
N ILE A 21 -7.91 8.19 -15.99
CA ILE A 21 -8.23 6.76 -15.90
C ILE A 21 -9.66 6.50 -16.42
N ASN A 22 -9.76 5.60 -17.39
CA ASN A 22 -11.00 5.15 -18.01
C ASN A 22 -11.13 3.62 -17.99
N ASP A 23 -10.39 2.98 -17.09
CA ASP A 23 -10.32 1.54 -16.91
C ASP A 23 -11.69 0.95 -16.50
N PRO A 24 -12.15 -0.15 -17.14
CA PRO A 24 -13.42 -0.76 -16.81
C PRO A 24 -13.46 -1.39 -15.42
N PHE A 25 -12.32 -1.81 -14.87
CA PHE A 25 -12.21 -2.45 -13.56
C PHE A 25 -11.75 -1.46 -12.46
N LEU A 26 -10.51 -0.96 -12.52
CA LEU A 26 -9.99 -0.04 -11.49
C LEU A 26 -10.68 1.33 -11.52
N GLY A 27 -11.17 1.77 -12.66
CA GLY A 27 -12.00 2.97 -12.74
C GLY A 27 -13.33 2.85 -11.99
N GLN A 28 -13.86 1.63 -11.79
CA GLN A 28 -15.02 1.42 -10.91
C GLN A 28 -14.66 1.66 -9.45
N TYR A 29 -13.47 1.23 -9.01
CA TYR A 29 -12.97 1.48 -7.65
C TYR A 29 -12.72 2.97 -7.41
N GLN A 30 -12.18 3.70 -8.38
CA GLN A 30 -12.03 5.15 -8.26
C GLN A 30 -13.37 5.86 -8.13
N ARG A 31 -14.39 5.47 -8.93
CA ARG A 31 -15.75 6.00 -8.78
C ARG A 31 -16.36 5.64 -7.43
N LEU A 32 -16.16 4.39 -6.97
CA LEU A 32 -16.63 3.96 -5.66
C LEU A 32 -15.99 4.79 -4.54
N VAL A 33 -14.68 5.04 -4.62
CA VAL A 33 -13.99 5.88 -3.64
C VAL A 33 -14.56 7.30 -3.64
N ARG A 34 -14.71 7.92 -4.80
CA ARG A 34 -15.23 9.27 -4.93
C ARG A 34 -16.68 9.38 -4.44
N ASP A 35 -17.54 8.48 -4.91
CA ASP A 35 -19.00 8.63 -4.78
C ASP A 35 -19.54 8.03 -3.46
N VAL A 36 -18.79 7.12 -2.82
CA VAL A 36 -19.21 6.40 -1.62
C VAL A 36 -18.19 6.50 -0.48
N VAL A 37 -16.91 6.15 -0.72
CA VAL A 37 -15.94 6.02 0.37
C VAL A 37 -15.60 7.37 0.99
N ILE A 38 -15.29 8.38 0.19
CA ILE A 38 -14.97 9.73 0.68
C ILE A 38 -16.13 10.34 1.49
N PRO A 39 -17.40 10.32 1.00
CA PRO A 39 -18.54 10.76 1.81
C PRO A 39 -18.75 9.93 3.09
N TYR A 40 -18.60 8.61 3.01
CA TYR A 40 -18.74 7.74 4.17
C TYR A 40 -17.67 8.02 5.24
N GLN A 41 -16.42 8.20 4.82
CA GLN A 41 -15.32 8.55 5.73
C GLN A 41 -15.50 9.94 6.34
N TRP A 42 -16.04 10.90 5.58
CA TRP A 42 -16.43 12.20 6.12
C TRP A 42 -17.46 12.07 7.24
N ASP A 43 -18.46 11.19 7.07
CA ASP A 43 -19.42 10.91 8.13
C ASP A 43 -18.78 10.22 9.34
N ALA A 44 -17.83 9.28 9.13
CA ALA A 44 -17.10 8.63 10.20
C ALA A 44 -16.24 9.61 11.00
N LEU A 45 -15.49 10.49 10.33
CA LEU A 45 -14.66 11.53 10.98
C LEU A 45 -15.48 12.53 11.80
N ASN A 46 -16.78 12.65 11.53
CA ASN A 46 -17.74 13.48 12.26
C ASN A 46 -18.67 12.66 13.18
N ASP A 47 -18.36 11.40 13.47
CA ASP A 47 -19.13 10.51 14.37
C ASP A 47 -20.59 10.27 13.96
N ARG A 48 -20.89 10.31 12.65
CA ARG A 48 -22.25 10.16 12.11
C ARG A 48 -22.57 8.75 11.60
N VAL A 49 -21.62 7.82 11.64
CA VAL A 49 -21.83 6.44 11.22
C VAL A 49 -22.32 5.62 12.41
N ALA A 50 -23.57 5.13 12.32
CA ALA A 50 -24.16 4.30 13.36
C ALA A 50 -23.42 2.96 13.51
N GLU A 51 -23.31 2.45 14.73
CA GLU A 51 -22.67 1.17 15.07
C GLU A 51 -21.19 1.09 14.60
N ALA A 52 -20.51 2.21 14.46
CA ALA A 52 -19.07 2.30 14.21
C ALA A 52 -18.37 2.89 15.44
N GLU A 53 -17.08 2.57 15.59
CA GLU A 53 -16.23 3.22 16.58
C GLU A 53 -16.18 4.73 16.31
N PRO A 54 -16.41 5.60 17.32
CA PRO A 54 -16.36 7.04 17.12
C PRO A 54 -14.92 7.51 16.85
N SER A 55 -14.79 8.46 15.93
CA SER A 55 -13.51 9.04 15.53
C SER A 55 -13.14 10.29 16.32
N HIS A 56 -14.11 11.20 16.49
CA HIS A 56 -13.94 12.56 17.03
C HIS A 56 -12.85 13.40 16.36
N ALA A 57 -12.31 12.98 15.22
CA ALA A 57 -11.15 13.62 14.60
C ALA A 57 -11.44 15.09 14.24
N ILE A 58 -12.60 15.40 13.66
CA ILE A 58 -13.00 16.78 13.35
C ILE A 58 -13.30 17.59 14.62
N ALA A 59 -13.92 16.98 15.64
CA ALA A 59 -14.17 17.63 16.91
C ALA A 59 -12.85 18.02 17.61
N ASN A 60 -11.84 17.13 17.60
CA ASN A 60 -10.51 17.43 18.14
C ASN A 60 -9.87 18.67 17.49
N PHE A 61 -10.01 18.82 16.15
CA PHE A 61 -9.53 20.03 15.46
C PHE A 61 -10.33 21.28 15.85
N ARG A 62 -11.65 21.20 16.06
CA ARG A 62 -12.45 22.33 16.53
C ARG A 62 -12.07 22.78 17.93
N ILE A 63 -11.81 21.82 18.81
CA ILE A 63 -11.34 22.10 20.18
C ILE A 63 -9.95 22.75 20.15
N ALA A 64 -9.00 22.18 19.37
CA ALA A 64 -7.67 22.72 19.21
C ALA A 64 -7.65 24.14 18.61
N ALA A 65 -8.61 24.45 17.72
CA ALA A 65 -8.80 25.79 17.15
C ALA A 65 -9.50 26.77 18.10
N GLY A 66 -9.97 26.33 19.28
CA GLY A 66 -10.74 27.17 20.23
C GLY A 66 -12.17 27.48 19.77
N LEU A 67 -12.68 26.77 18.78
CA LEU A 67 -14.04 26.95 18.25
C LEU A 67 -15.08 26.13 19.03
N GLU A 68 -14.64 25.16 19.79
CA GLU A 68 -15.45 24.28 20.61
C GLU A 68 -14.73 24.03 21.96
N GLN A 69 -15.49 23.81 23.04
CA GLN A 69 -14.95 23.42 24.32
C GLN A 69 -15.10 21.92 24.51
N GLY A 70 -14.07 21.24 24.97
CA GLY A 70 -14.09 19.79 25.19
C GLY A 70 -12.72 19.25 25.55
N GLU A 71 -12.63 17.93 25.61
CA GLU A 71 -11.41 17.17 25.83
C GLU A 71 -11.04 16.44 24.53
N PHE A 72 -9.75 16.15 24.36
CA PHE A 72 -9.27 15.29 23.26
C PHE A 72 -9.79 13.86 23.45
N TYR A 73 -10.28 13.26 22.37
CA TYR A 73 -10.72 11.88 22.32
C TYR A 73 -9.98 11.10 21.21
N GLY A 74 -9.77 9.82 21.45
CA GLY A 74 -9.20 8.89 20.49
C GLY A 74 -7.70 8.65 20.68
N MET A 75 -7.06 8.17 19.64
CA MET A 75 -5.64 7.83 19.63
C MET A 75 -4.77 9.09 19.45
N VAL A 76 -3.56 9.07 20.00
CA VAL A 76 -2.59 10.19 19.91
C VAL A 76 -2.26 10.58 18.45
N PHE A 77 -2.56 9.74 17.48
CA PHE A 77 -2.35 9.97 16.04
C PHE A 77 -3.64 10.21 15.24
N GLN A 78 -4.75 10.55 15.89
CA GLN A 78 -6.08 10.71 15.27
C GLN A 78 -6.07 11.76 14.14
N ASP A 79 -5.22 12.76 14.21
CA ASP A 79 -5.07 13.81 13.19
C ASP A 79 -4.74 13.25 11.80
N SER A 80 -4.05 12.10 11.74
CA SER A 80 -3.66 11.46 10.49
C SER A 80 -4.85 10.99 9.64
N ASP A 81 -6.00 10.69 10.27
CA ASP A 81 -7.20 10.27 9.56
C ASP A 81 -7.79 11.40 8.73
N VAL A 82 -7.80 12.63 9.29
CA VAL A 82 -8.21 13.84 8.56
C VAL A 82 -7.24 14.16 7.42
N ALA A 83 -5.95 14.03 7.67
CA ALA A 83 -4.91 14.28 6.67
C ALA A 83 -5.05 13.33 5.47
N LYS A 84 -5.18 12.02 5.70
CA LYS A 84 -5.35 11.02 4.63
C LYS A 84 -6.66 11.21 3.87
N TRP A 85 -7.74 11.61 4.57
CA TRP A 85 -9.00 11.96 3.92
C TRP A 85 -8.82 13.17 2.99
N LEU A 86 -8.15 14.24 3.44
CA LEU A 86 -7.84 15.42 2.61
C LEU A 86 -7.00 15.04 1.38
N GLU A 87 -6.02 14.15 1.52
CA GLU A 87 -5.24 13.66 0.39
C GLU A 87 -6.10 12.90 -0.61
N ALA A 88 -6.99 12.00 -0.15
CA ALA A 88 -7.93 11.29 -1.02
C ALA A 88 -8.86 12.25 -1.75
N VAL A 89 -9.37 13.27 -1.07
CA VAL A 89 -10.20 14.34 -1.67
C VAL A 89 -9.41 15.09 -2.73
N ALA A 90 -8.17 15.48 -2.45
CA ALA A 90 -7.30 16.22 -3.37
C ALA A 90 -7.15 15.49 -4.71
N TRP A 91 -6.80 14.21 -4.67
CA TRP A 91 -6.63 13.41 -5.88
C TRP A 91 -7.96 13.10 -6.59
N SER A 92 -9.06 12.98 -5.81
CA SER A 92 -10.40 12.85 -6.41
C SER A 92 -10.80 14.10 -7.20
N LEU A 93 -10.54 15.29 -6.64
CA LEU A 93 -10.80 16.58 -7.30
C LEU A 93 -9.92 16.79 -8.54
N CYS A 94 -8.66 16.35 -8.49
CA CYS A 94 -7.76 16.36 -9.65
C CYS A 94 -8.34 15.56 -10.83
N GLN A 95 -8.90 14.37 -10.56
CA GLN A 95 -9.48 13.51 -11.59
C GLN A 95 -10.85 14.00 -12.07
N LYS A 96 -11.65 14.54 -11.18
CA LYS A 96 -13.00 15.08 -11.49
C LYS A 96 -13.35 16.21 -10.52
N PRO A 97 -13.42 17.46 -11.02
CA PRO A 97 -13.86 18.60 -10.22
C PRO A 97 -15.25 18.39 -9.60
N ASP A 98 -15.41 18.74 -8.33
CA ASP A 98 -16.65 18.70 -7.56
C ASP A 98 -16.67 19.88 -6.58
N ALA A 99 -17.50 20.87 -6.85
CA ALA A 99 -17.52 22.13 -6.10
C ALA A 99 -17.98 21.97 -4.63
N GLU A 100 -18.88 21.02 -4.35
CA GLU A 100 -19.35 20.79 -2.97
C GLU A 100 -18.28 20.05 -2.15
N LEU A 101 -17.63 19.06 -2.74
CA LEU A 101 -16.51 18.37 -2.11
C LEU A 101 -15.33 19.30 -1.87
N GLU A 102 -14.98 20.14 -2.86
CA GLU A 102 -13.91 21.13 -2.75
C GLU A 102 -14.22 22.16 -1.65
N LYS A 103 -15.47 22.64 -1.55
CA LYS A 103 -15.91 23.52 -0.48
C LYS A 103 -15.75 22.87 0.90
N THR A 104 -16.17 21.60 1.04
CA THR A 104 -16.01 20.85 2.29
C THR A 104 -14.53 20.72 2.68
N ALA A 105 -13.66 20.40 1.71
CA ALA A 105 -12.22 20.35 1.95
C ALA A 105 -11.64 21.71 2.36
N ASP A 106 -12.06 22.79 1.70
CA ASP A 106 -11.61 24.16 2.05
C ASP A 106 -12.03 24.55 3.48
N GLU A 107 -13.22 24.13 3.93
CA GLU A 107 -13.70 24.34 5.31
C GLU A 107 -12.83 23.54 6.32
N VAL A 108 -12.49 22.29 6.02
CA VAL A 108 -11.58 21.49 6.84
C VAL A 108 -10.17 22.08 6.86
N ILE A 109 -9.67 22.54 5.72
CA ILE A 109 -8.36 23.23 5.64
C ILE A 109 -8.36 24.53 6.45
N ALA A 110 -9.47 25.28 6.44
CA ALA A 110 -9.61 26.45 7.29
C ALA A 110 -9.56 26.09 8.78
N LEU A 111 -10.18 24.98 9.17
CA LEU A 111 -10.15 24.46 10.54
C LEU A 111 -8.76 24.02 10.96
N VAL A 112 -8.05 23.26 10.11
CA VAL A 112 -6.66 22.84 10.34
C VAL A 112 -5.74 24.06 10.51
N ALA A 113 -5.89 25.08 9.64
CA ALA A 113 -5.14 26.33 9.74
C ALA A 113 -5.42 27.09 11.04
N ALA A 114 -6.67 27.07 11.53
CA ALA A 114 -7.03 27.70 12.81
C ALA A 114 -6.50 26.95 14.03
N ALA A 115 -6.31 25.61 13.92
CA ALA A 115 -5.73 24.79 14.97
C ALA A 115 -4.20 24.89 15.05
N GLN A 116 -3.53 25.45 14.04
CA GLN A 116 -2.07 25.61 14.04
C GLN A 116 -1.65 26.70 15.02
N CYS A 117 -0.69 26.39 15.90
CA CYS A 117 -0.11 27.35 16.83
C CYS A 117 0.69 28.43 16.10
N GLU A 118 0.88 29.59 16.72
CA GLU A 118 1.60 30.73 16.16
C GLU A 118 3.03 30.39 15.69
N GLY A 119 3.73 29.50 16.44
CA GLY A 119 5.06 28.99 16.08
C GLY A 119 5.08 27.90 15.00
N GLY A 120 3.96 27.62 14.31
CA GLY A 120 3.89 26.62 13.25
C GLY A 120 3.53 25.19 13.70
N TYR A 121 3.58 24.88 15.00
CA TYR A 121 3.26 23.57 15.54
C TYR A 121 1.79 23.19 15.26
N LEU A 122 1.55 21.94 14.90
CA LEU A 122 0.21 21.42 14.60
C LEU A 122 0.08 19.95 15.05
N ASN A 123 -0.69 19.71 16.09
CA ASN A 123 -1.14 18.39 16.56
C ASN A 123 -2.24 18.62 17.59
N THR A 124 -3.40 17.96 17.44
CA THR A 124 -4.56 18.24 18.32
C THR A 124 -4.37 17.65 19.70
N TYR A 125 -3.79 16.44 19.84
CA TYR A 125 -3.55 15.81 21.14
C TYR A 125 -2.64 16.69 22.02
N PHE A 126 -1.49 17.10 21.48
CA PHE A 126 -0.53 17.91 22.21
C PHE A 126 -0.89 19.39 22.28
N THR A 127 -1.94 19.82 21.62
CA THR A 127 -2.49 21.17 21.81
C THR A 127 -3.57 21.19 22.89
N VAL A 128 -4.44 20.18 22.91
CA VAL A 128 -5.61 20.12 23.81
C VAL A 128 -5.25 19.45 25.15
N LYS A 129 -4.60 18.28 25.11
CA LYS A 129 -4.46 17.41 26.28
C LYS A 129 -3.09 17.48 26.96
N ALA A 130 -2.01 17.59 26.20
CA ALA A 130 -0.65 17.49 26.75
C ALA A 130 0.31 18.55 26.18
N PRO A 131 0.01 19.86 26.26
CA PRO A 131 0.82 20.90 25.61
C PRO A 131 2.26 21.01 26.16
N ALA A 132 2.50 20.59 27.39
CA ALA A 132 3.83 20.59 27.99
C ALA A 132 4.68 19.36 27.58
N GLU A 133 4.09 18.39 26.93
CA GLU A 133 4.74 17.12 26.55
C GLU A 133 5.12 17.03 25.07
N ARG A 134 5.01 18.15 24.33
CA ARG A 134 5.41 18.22 22.91
C ARG A 134 6.84 17.76 22.74
N TRP A 135 7.10 16.88 21.75
CA TRP A 135 8.41 16.35 21.39
C TRP A 135 9.15 15.60 22.51
N THR A 136 8.45 15.13 23.54
CA THR A 136 9.07 14.43 24.67
C THR A 136 8.98 12.90 24.60
N ASN A 137 8.16 12.36 23.70
CA ASN A 137 7.97 10.92 23.52
C ASN A 137 7.81 10.53 22.05
N LEU A 138 8.88 10.69 21.27
CA LEU A 138 8.87 10.36 19.83
C LEU A 138 8.81 8.86 19.58
N ALA A 139 9.35 8.05 20.48
CA ALA A 139 9.33 6.59 20.35
C ALA A 139 7.91 6.02 20.28
N GLU A 140 6.97 6.60 21.06
CA GLU A 140 5.63 6.04 21.28
C GLU A 140 4.50 6.94 20.74
N CYS A 141 4.69 8.27 20.76
CA CYS A 141 3.67 9.24 20.37
C CYS A 141 3.96 9.77 18.96
N HIS A 142 2.98 9.72 18.10
CA HIS A 142 3.09 9.85 16.66
C HIS A 142 3.06 11.31 16.15
N GLU A 143 3.76 12.26 16.81
CA GLU A 143 3.75 13.69 16.40
C GLU A 143 4.29 13.88 14.98
N LEU A 144 5.48 13.32 14.68
CA LEU A 144 6.09 13.41 13.35
C LEU A 144 5.32 12.60 12.29
N TYR A 145 4.65 11.51 12.67
CA TYR A 145 3.76 10.75 11.79
C TYR A 145 2.54 11.57 11.35
N CYS A 146 1.87 12.22 12.30
CA CYS A 146 0.75 13.12 12.00
C CYS A 146 1.19 14.30 11.14
N ALA A 147 2.36 14.89 11.45
CA ALA A 147 2.95 15.95 10.64
C ALA A 147 3.22 15.48 9.20
N GLY A 148 3.78 14.27 9.03
CA GLY A 148 4.05 13.68 7.72
C GLY A 148 2.78 13.56 6.89
N HIS A 149 1.73 12.92 7.41
CA HIS A 149 0.46 12.81 6.68
C HIS A 149 -0.17 14.16 6.35
N MET A 150 -0.08 15.14 7.24
CA MET A 150 -0.60 16.48 6.95
C MET A 150 0.20 17.18 5.85
N ILE A 151 1.53 16.98 5.81
CA ILE A 151 2.39 17.46 4.72
C ILE A 151 1.99 16.80 3.39
N GLU A 152 1.80 15.48 3.36
CA GLU A 152 1.33 14.78 2.15
C GLU A 152 -0.01 15.35 1.66
N ALA A 153 -0.97 15.57 2.57
CA ALA A 153 -2.25 16.21 2.25
C ALA A 153 -2.07 17.63 1.67
N GLY A 154 -1.15 18.42 2.24
CA GLY A 154 -0.85 19.79 1.77
C GLY A 154 -0.28 19.81 0.37
N VAL A 155 0.67 18.91 0.09
CA VAL A 155 1.25 18.73 -1.25
C VAL A 155 0.18 18.25 -2.24
N ALA A 156 -0.58 17.22 -1.90
CA ALA A 156 -1.63 16.66 -2.75
C ALA A 156 -2.71 17.71 -3.08
N TYR A 157 -3.17 18.47 -2.09
CA TYR A 157 -4.21 19.48 -2.31
C TYR A 157 -3.73 20.63 -3.21
N PHE A 158 -2.47 21.03 -3.07
CA PHE A 158 -1.85 22.00 -3.96
C PHE A 158 -1.70 21.43 -5.39
N GLN A 159 -1.16 20.24 -5.54
CA GLN A 159 -1.00 19.61 -6.86
C GLN A 159 -2.34 19.34 -7.53
N GLY A 160 -3.36 18.87 -6.78
CA GLY A 160 -4.67 18.53 -7.31
C GLY A 160 -5.59 19.71 -7.62
N THR A 161 -5.42 20.86 -6.94
CA THR A 161 -6.36 22.00 -7.05
C THR A 161 -5.70 23.34 -7.37
N GLY A 162 -4.37 23.46 -7.25
CA GLY A 162 -3.61 24.70 -7.34
C GLY A 162 -3.73 25.61 -6.10
N LYS A 163 -4.52 25.25 -5.08
CA LYS A 163 -4.74 26.07 -3.88
C LYS A 163 -3.62 25.90 -2.86
N ARG A 164 -3.01 26.98 -2.44
CA ARG A 164 -1.82 26.97 -1.57
C ARG A 164 -2.10 26.91 -0.07
N ARG A 165 -3.33 27.16 0.38
CA ARG A 165 -3.61 27.40 1.80
C ARG A 165 -3.11 26.28 2.72
N LEU A 166 -3.37 25.01 2.37
CA LEU A 166 -2.88 23.89 3.17
C LEU A 166 -1.35 23.73 3.01
N LEU A 167 -0.82 23.93 1.81
CA LEU A 167 0.63 23.91 1.57
C LEU A 167 1.35 24.93 2.46
N ASP A 168 0.81 26.16 2.59
CA ASP A 168 1.41 27.18 3.44
C ASP A 168 1.36 26.82 4.94
N VAL A 169 0.29 26.11 5.38
CA VAL A 169 0.18 25.56 6.75
C VAL A 169 1.29 24.52 6.99
N VAL A 170 1.44 23.57 6.06
CA VAL A 170 2.42 22.48 6.26
C VAL A 170 3.86 22.92 6.04
N CYS A 171 4.13 23.97 5.24
CA CYS A 171 5.44 24.59 5.18
C CYS A 171 5.82 25.20 6.55
N ARG A 172 4.92 25.94 7.20
CA ARG A 172 5.18 26.45 8.57
C ARG A 172 5.39 25.34 9.58
N LEU A 173 4.64 24.20 9.45
CA LEU A 173 4.86 23.03 10.30
C LEU A 173 6.24 22.41 10.06
N ALA A 174 6.64 22.22 8.80
CA ALA A 174 7.96 21.71 8.44
C ALA A 174 9.10 22.63 8.91
N ASP A 175 8.91 23.95 8.80
CA ASP A 175 9.85 24.95 9.31
C ASP A 175 10.00 24.89 10.84
N HIS A 176 8.88 24.68 11.54
CA HIS A 176 8.89 24.45 12.99
C HIS A 176 9.68 23.17 13.32
N ILE A 177 9.43 22.07 12.61
CA ILE A 177 10.15 20.80 12.83
C ILE A 177 11.64 20.97 12.55
N ASP A 178 12.03 21.65 11.47
CA ASP A 178 13.44 21.94 11.15
C ASP A 178 14.13 22.78 12.23
N SER A 179 13.39 23.68 12.88
CA SER A 179 13.93 24.45 14.02
C SER A 179 14.14 23.62 15.29
N VAL A 180 13.38 22.52 15.45
CA VAL A 180 13.42 21.64 16.64
C VAL A 180 14.43 20.52 16.48
N PHE A 181 14.48 19.89 15.29
CA PHE A 181 15.27 18.68 15.04
C PHE A 181 16.48 18.98 14.16
N GLY A 182 17.60 18.33 14.45
CA GLY A 182 18.81 18.45 13.64
C GLY A 182 20.07 18.20 14.46
N PRO A 183 21.25 18.34 13.83
CA PRO A 183 22.55 18.11 14.47
C PRO A 183 23.04 19.31 15.32
N GLY A 184 22.28 20.40 15.39
CA GLY A 184 22.67 21.62 16.11
C GLY A 184 22.66 21.43 17.63
N GLU A 185 23.50 22.20 18.32
CA GLU A 185 23.71 22.11 19.78
C GLU A 185 22.41 22.34 20.59
N ASN A 186 21.47 23.13 20.05
CA ASN A 186 20.18 23.44 20.69
C ASN A 186 18.99 22.67 20.05
N GLN A 187 19.25 21.70 19.18
CA GLN A 187 18.23 20.90 18.54
C GLN A 187 18.10 19.54 19.22
N LEU A 188 16.95 18.90 19.08
CA LEU A 188 16.75 17.51 19.47
C LEU A 188 17.40 16.60 18.45
N HIS A 189 18.31 15.74 18.90
CA HIS A 189 18.93 14.70 18.07
C HIS A 189 18.01 13.47 17.99
N GLY A 190 16.72 13.69 17.74
CA GLY A 190 15.68 12.70 17.70
C GLY A 190 15.21 12.38 16.30
N TYR A 191 14.46 11.29 16.18
CA TYR A 191 13.83 10.83 14.95
C TYR A 191 12.49 10.15 15.26
N PRO A 192 11.54 10.05 14.29
CA PRO A 192 10.21 9.52 14.57
C PRO A 192 10.23 8.07 15.02
N GLY A 193 9.39 7.71 15.97
CA GLY A 193 9.09 6.32 16.30
C GLY A 193 8.38 5.63 15.14
N HIS A 194 7.36 6.29 14.59
CA HIS A 194 6.71 5.86 13.36
C HIS A 194 7.17 6.71 12.19
N PRO A 195 8.01 6.19 11.27
CA PRO A 195 8.38 6.87 10.04
C PRO A 195 7.14 7.19 9.19
N GLU A 196 7.15 8.35 8.63
CA GLU A 196 6.21 8.91 7.66
C GLU A 196 6.73 10.27 7.18
N ILE A 197 7.29 11.06 8.12
CA ILE A 197 7.77 12.41 7.84
C ILE A 197 8.87 12.41 6.78
N GLU A 198 9.66 11.34 6.70
CA GLU A 198 10.76 11.21 5.74
C GLU A 198 10.24 11.22 4.29
N LEU A 199 9.20 10.41 4.01
CA LEU A 199 8.62 10.38 2.66
C LEU A 199 7.81 11.66 2.35
N ALA A 200 7.16 12.23 3.35
CA ALA A 200 6.35 13.43 3.21
C ALA A 200 7.20 14.68 2.92
N LEU A 201 8.32 14.86 3.64
CA LEU A 201 9.26 15.96 3.41
C LEU A 201 9.93 15.86 2.03
N MET A 202 10.18 14.66 1.51
CA MET A 202 10.66 14.47 0.14
C MET A 202 9.65 15.01 -0.88
N ARG A 203 8.36 14.70 -0.71
CA ARG A 203 7.29 15.25 -1.56
C ARG A 203 7.16 16.78 -1.41
N LEU A 204 7.35 17.30 -0.19
CA LEU A 204 7.35 18.74 0.05
C LEU A 204 8.53 19.42 -0.64
N TYR A 205 9.71 18.77 -0.61
CA TYR A 205 10.88 19.23 -1.36
C TYR A 205 10.62 19.29 -2.87
N ASP A 206 10.01 18.24 -3.44
CA ASP A 206 9.70 18.19 -4.89
C ASP A 206 8.87 19.40 -5.35
N VAL A 207 7.94 19.87 -4.49
CA VAL A 207 7.04 21.00 -4.81
C VAL A 207 7.63 22.36 -4.50
N THR A 208 8.43 22.45 -3.42
CA THR A 208 8.94 23.74 -2.91
C THR A 208 10.38 24.04 -3.32
N GLN A 209 11.17 23.02 -3.60
CA GLN A 209 12.63 23.06 -3.83
C GLN A 209 13.43 23.67 -2.65
N GLU A 210 12.83 23.65 -1.45
CA GLU A 210 13.46 24.14 -0.23
C GLU A 210 14.48 23.14 0.33
N GLN A 211 15.75 23.41 0.18
CA GLN A 211 16.86 22.51 0.55
C GLN A 211 16.83 22.06 2.01
N ARG A 212 16.29 22.86 2.93
CA ARG A 212 16.15 22.50 4.35
C ARG A 212 15.30 21.24 4.56
N TYR A 213 14.26 21.01 3.76
CA TYR A 213 13.42 19.81 3.87
C TYR A 213 14.18 18.55 3.45
N LEU A 214 14.98 18.62 2.40
CA LEU A 214 15.87 17.54 1.99
C LEU A 214 16.92 17.23 3.07
N ASN A 215 17.52 18.28 3.66
CA ASN A 215 18.50 18.13 4.75
C ASN A 215 17.88 17.47 5.98
N LEU A 216 16.63 17.82 6.31
CA LEU A 216 15.91 17.25 7.45
C LEU A 216 15.60 15.76 7.24
N VAL A 217 15.22 15.34 6.03
CA VAL A 217 15.07 13.92 5.68
C VAL A 217 16.39 13.18 5.84
N LYS A 218 17.47 13.74 5.28
CA LYS A 218 18.81 13.16 5.42
C LYS A 218 19.18 12.98 6.90
N TYR A 219 18.93 14.00 7.72
CA TYR A 219 19.16 13.95 9.15
C TYR A 219 18.38 12.82 9.82
N PHE A 220 17.06 12.70 9.63
CA PHE A 220 16.25 11.65 10.25
C PHE A 220 16.69 10.23 9.87
N ILE A 221 17.11 10.03 8.62
CA ILE A 221 17.59 8.74 8.12
C ILE A 221 18.97 8.41 8.73
N GLU A 222 19.88 9.36 8.80
CA GLU A 222 21.25 9.15 9.27
C GLU A 222 21.36 9.05 10.79
N GLU A 223 20.49 9.76 11.53
CA GLU A 223 20.45 9.70 13.00
C GLU A 223 19.80 8.43 13.53
N ARG A 224 18.92 7.79 12.72
CA ARG A 224 18.20 6.60 13.14
C ARG A 224 19.14 5.43 13.46
N GLY A 225 19.04 4.94 14.71
CA GLY A 225 19.87 3.85 15.22
C GLY A 225 21.27 4.26 15.65
N ALA A 226 21.63 5.55 15.58
CA ALA A 226 22.90 6.06 16.08
C ALA A 226 23.06 5.90 17.60
N GLN A 227 24.31 5.91 18.07
CA GLN A 227 24.66 5.79 19.50
C GLN A 227 25.26 7.11 20.01
N PRO A 228 24.94 7.55 21.24
CA PRO A 228 24.03 6.93 22.21
C PRO A 228 22.57 6.97 21.75
N HIS A 229 21.80 5.89 22.02
CA HIS A 229 20.49 5.69 21.43
C HIS A 229 19.46 6.73 21.91
N PHE A 230 18.84 7.46 20.98
CA PHE A 230 17.94 8.56 21.30
C PHE A 230 16.75 8.13 22.15
N TYR A 231 16.09 7.00 21.89
CA TYR A 231 14.92 6.57 22.66
C TYR A 231 15.25 6.24 24.11
N ASP A 232 16.48 5.80 24.42
CA ASP A 232 16.92 5.59 25.79
C ASP A 232 17.09 6.95 26.51
N ILE A 233 17.71 7.92 25.84
CA ILE A 233 17.88 9.29 26.36
C ILE A 233 16.52 9.95 26.63
N GLU A 234 15.62 9.84 25.66
CA GLU A 234 14.27 10.39 25.74
C GLU A 234 13.48 9.76 26.88
N TYR A 235 13.53 8.41 27.02
CA TYR A 235 12.87 7.67 28.07
C TYR A 235 13.32 8.07 29.48
N GLU A 236 14.65 8.22 29.68
CA GLU A 236 15.21 8.70 30.93
C GLU A 236 14.78 10.15 31.24
N LYS A 237 14.82 11.05 30.25
CA LYS A 237 14.45 12.46 30.41
C LYS A 237 12.99 12.65 30.83
N ARG A 238 12.06 11.83 30.32
CA ARG A 238 10.64 11.90 30.69
C ARG A 238 10.29 11.09 31.96
N GLY A 239 11.29 10.68 32.75
CA GLY A 239 11.10 9.99 34.01
C GLY A 239 10.63 8.53 33.88
N ARG A 240 11.00 7.87 32.78
CA ARG A 240 10.69 6.47 32.46
C ARG A 240 9.18 6.19 32.35
N THR A 241 8.41 7.15 31.92
CA THR A 241 6.98 6.99 31.64
C THR A 241 6.76 6.38 30.25
N SER A 242 5.66 5.64 30.07
CA SER A 242 5.26 5.02 28.81
C SER A 242 3.83 5.40 28.47
N TYR A 243 3.56 5.69 27.21
CA TYR A 243 2.20 5.94 26.71
C TYR A 243 1.46 4.62 26.46
N TRP A 244 2.15 3.65 25.85
CA TRP A 244 1.61 2.33 25.56
C TRP A 244 2.12 1.28 26.55
N ASN A 245 1.20 0.50 27.14
CA ASN A 245 1.54 -0.59 28.06
C ASN A 245 1.05 -1.97 27.57
N THR A 246 0.66 -2.09 26.30
CA THR A 246 0.04 -3.30 25.72
C THR A 246 0.92 -4.54 25.89
N TYR A 247 2.23 -4.42 25.68
CA TYR A 247 3.22 -5.51 25.83
C TYR A 247 4.17 -5.28 27.02
N GLY A 248 3.72 -4.49 27.99
CA GLY A 248 4.48 -4.10 29.16
C GLY A 248 5.14 -2.72 29.05
N PRO A 249 5.62 -2.18 30.18
CA PRO A 249 6.19 -0.83 30.23
C PRO A 249 7.38 -0.67 29.30
N ALA A 250 7.38 0.41 28.52
CA ALA A 250 8.47 0.80 27.63
C ALA A 250 8.88 -0.25 26.59
N TRP A 251 7.96 -1.11 26.15
CA TRP A 251 8.30 -2.15 25.19
C TRP A 251 8.82 -1.56 23.85
N MET A 252 8.24 -0.46 23.36
CA MET A 252 8.70 0.23 22.14
C MET A 252 10.10 0.85 22.28
N VAL A 253 10.47 1.25 23.50
CA VAL A 253 11.82 1.75 23.80
C VAL A 253 12.82 0.60 23.91
N LYS A 254 12.41 -0.54 24.45
CA LYS A 254 13.25 -1.74 24.62
C LYS A 254 13.45 -2.48 23.30
N ASP A 255 12.39 -2.65 22.53
CA ASP A 255 12.43 -3.28 21.20
C ASP A 255 12.63 -2.21 20.13
N LYS A 256 13.88 -1.77 19.97
CA LYS A 256 14.26 -0.77 18.98
C LYS A 256 14.09 -1.24 17.54
N ALA A 257 14.06 -2.56 17.31
CA ALA A 257 13.80 -3.14 16.00
C ALA A 257 12.38 -2.84 15.52
N TYR A 258 11.43 -2.71 16.44
CA TYR A 258 10.05 -2.31 16.14
C TYR A 258 9.95 -1.03 15.29
N SER A 259 10.84 -0.06 15.54
CA SER A 259 10.91 1.23 14.81
C SER A 259 12.11 1.30 13.86
N GLN A 260 12.68 0.18 13.42
CA GLN A 260 13.88 0.10 12.57
C GLN A 260 15.07 0.92 13.12
N ALA A 261 15.20 1.02 14.45
CA ALA A 261 16.19 1.85 15.14
C ALA A 261 17.22 1.04 15.96
N HIS A 262 17.24 -0.29 15.83
CA HIS A 262 18.17 -1.17 16.55
C HIS A 262 19.62 -1.04 16.09
N LEU A 263 19.83 -0.65 14.84
CA LEU A 263 21.11 -0.37 14.19
C LEU A 263 20.93 0.79 13.20
N PRO A 264 22.00 1.49 12.83
CA PRO A 264 21.98 2.36 11.65
C PRO A 264 21.50 1.60 10.41
N LEU A 265 20.75 2.25 9.52
CA LEU A 265 20.14 1.57 8.35
C LEU A 265 21.17 0.89 7.46
N ALA A 266 22.37 1.46 7.33
CA ALA A 266 23.49 0.86 6.58
C ALA A 266 23.96 -0.52 7.13
N GLU A 267 23.69 -0.79 8.41
CA GLU A 267 24.08 -2.05 9.07
C GLU A 267 22.97 -3.09 9.10
N GLN A 268 21.71 -2.68 8.83
CA GLN A 268 20.56 -3.58 8.85
C GLN A 268 20.58 -4.53 7.65
N GLN A 269 20.34 -5.83 7.89
CA GLN A 269 20.42 -6.87 6.86
C GLN A 269 19.06 -7.43 6.45
N THR A 270 18.05 -7.28 7.29
CA THR A 270 16.72 -7.86 7.11
C THR A 270 15.63 -6.83 7.33
N ALA A 271 14.51 -6.98 6.64
CA ALA A 271 13.27 -6.30 6.97
C ALA A 271 12.79 -6.81 8.33
N ILE A 272 12.60 -5.91 9.29
CA ILE A 272 12.30 -6.25 10.68
C ILE A 272 11.41 -5.17 11.33
N GLY A 273 10.73 -5.54 12.40
CA GLY A 273 9.86 -4.65 13.17
C GLY A 273 8.53 -4.38 12.46
N HIS A 274 7.86 -3.31 12.82
CA HIS A 274 6.55 -2.96 12.29
C HIS A 274 6.60 -2.73 10.76
N ALA A 275 5.75 -3.45 10.03
CA ALA A 275 5.84 -3.50 8.58
C ALA A 275 5.55 -2.15 7.89
N VAL A 276 4.55 -1.38 8.37
CA VAL A 276 4.23 -0.05 7.81
C VAL A 276 5.37 0.92 8.05
N ARG A 277 5.94 0.95 9.27
CA ARG A 277 7.10 1.79 9.60
C ARG A 277 8.27 1.51 8.65
N PHE A 278 8.53 0.24 8.39
CA PHE A 278 9.61 -0.19 7.48
C PHE A 278 9.39 0.35 6.06
N VAL A 279 8.23 0.09 5.44
CA VAL A 279 8.01 0.46 4.03
C VAL A 279 7.89 1.98 3.84
N TYR A 280 7.37 2.73 4.82
CA TYR A 280 7.33 4.19 4.76
C TYR A 280 8.73 4.79 4.86
N LEU A 281 9.55 4.32 5.81
CA LEU A 281 10.96 4.71 5.94
C LEU A 281 11.73 4.45 4.64
N MET A 282 11.57 3.23 4.09
CA MET A 282 12.28 2.83 2.88
C MET A 282 11.81 3.60 1.64
N ALA A 283 10.54 3.99 1.56
CA ALA A 283 10.05 4.87 0.49
C ALA A 283 10.71 6.25 0.54
N GLY A 284 10.83 6.84 1.73
CA GLY A 284 11.56 8.10 1.93
C GLY A 284 13.05 7.98 1.62
N MET A 285 13.70 6.91 2.10
CA MET A 285 15.13 6.65 1.85
C MET A 285 15.44 6.42 0.38
N ALA A 286 14.60 5.67 -0.35
CA ALA A 286 14.79 5.42 -1.78
C ALA A 286 14.67 6.72 -2.59
N HIS A 287 13.72 7.58 -2.23
CA HIS A 287 13.57 8.90 -2.86
C HIS A 287 14.79 9.79 -2.60
N LEU A 288 15.27 9.85 -1.34
CA LEU A 288 16.50 10.57 -0.99
C LEU A 288 17.71 10.03 -1.74
N ALA A 289 17.91 8.69 -1.77
CA ALA A 289 19.03 8.05 -2.44
C ALA A 289 19.11 8.43 -3.93
N ARG A 290 17.96 8.48 -4.60
CA ARG A 290 17.86 8.91 -6.00
C ARG A 290 18.28 10.37 -6.18
N LEU A 291 17.69 11.30 -5.42
CA LEU A 291 17.96 12.73 -5.60
C LEU A 291 19.37 13.15 -5.16
N SER A 292 19.93 12.48 -4.16
CA SER A 292 21.30 12.75 -3.70
C SER A 292 22.37 11.96 -4.44
N CYS A 293 21.98 11.08 -5.37
CA CYS A 293 22.90 10.14 -6.04
C CYS A 293 23.76 9.36 -5.04
N ASP A 294 23.22 9.02 -3.87
CA ASP A 294 23.92 8.32 -2.79
C ASP A 294 23.91 6.81 -3.04
N GLU A 295 24.99 6.29 -3.58
CA GLU A 295 25.14 4.87 -3.89
C GLU A 295 25.08 3.99 -2.62
N GLY A 296 25.55 4.46 -1.46
CA GLY A 296 25.45 3.73 -0.19
C GLY A 296 23.98 3.48 0.18
N LYS A 297 23.17 4.55 0.23
CA LYS A 297 21.72 4.45 0.52
C LYS A 297 20.98 3.64 -0.55
N ARG A 298 21.40 3.74 -1.82
CA ARG A 298 20.84 2.90 -2.90
C ARG A 298 21.08 1.41 -2.63
N GLN A 299 22.29 1.03 -2.26
CA GLN A 299 22.62 -0.38 -1.93
C GLN A 299 21.87 -0.86 -0.68
N ASP A 300 21.67 -0.01 0.31
CA ASP A 300 20.87 -0.32 1.50
C ASP A 300 19.40 -0.59 1.13
N CYS A 301 18.80 0.23 0.26
CA CYS A 301 17.46 0.01 -0.27
C CYS A 301 17.35 -1.33 -1.00
N LEU A 302 18.30 -1.65 -1.89
CA LEU A 302 18.33 -2.90 -2.64
C LEU A 302 18.45 -4.12 -1.71
N ARG A 303 19.33 -4.06 -0.72
CA ARG A 303 19.54 -5.14 0.25
C ARG A 303 18.26 -5.44 1.04
N LEU A 304 17.63 -4.41 1.59
CA LEU A 304 16.42 -4.54 2.42
C LEU A 304 15.19 -4.90 1.58
N TRP A 305 15.08 -4.36 0.37
CA TRP A 305 14.07 -4.78 -0.61
C TRP A 305 14.17 -6.27 -0.92
N ASN A 306 15.38 -6.74 -1.26
CA ASN A 306 15.59 -8.15 -1.62
C ASN A 306 15.25 -9.10 -0.48
N ASN A 307 15.61 -8.77 0.76
CA ASN A 307 15.22 -9.58 1.91
C ASN A 307 13.69 -9.64 2.05
N MET A 308 13.03 -8.50 2.04
CA MET A 308 11.57 -8.41 2.18
C MET A 308 10.84 -9.15 1.05
N ALA A 309 11.16 -8.83 -0.21
CA ALA A 309 10.41 -9.32 -1.37
C ALA A 309 10.65 -10.81 -1.64
N GLN A 310 11.83 -11.34 -1.34
CA GLN A 310 12.17 -12.73 -1.62
C GLN A 310 11.90 -13.69 -0.45
N ARG A 311 11.72 -13.19 0.78
CA ARG A 311 11.67 -14.04 1.97
C ARG A 311 10.52 -13.76 2.93
N GLN A 312 9.86 -12.60 2.82
CA GLN A 312 8.83 -12.17 3.78
C GLN A 312 7.55 -11.63 3.10
N LEU A 313 7.45 -11.74 1.78
CA LEU A 313 6.29 -11.33 0.99
C LEU A 313 5.31 -12.49 0.82
N TYR A 314 4.04 -12.27 1.15
CA TYR A 314 2.96 -13.20 0.89
C TYR A 314 2.55 -13.22 -0.59
N ILE A 315 1.96 -14.32 -1.03
CA ILE A 315 1.44 -14.49 -2.39
C ILE A 315 0.42 -13.38 -2.77
N THR A 316 -0.27 -12.83 -1.80
CA THR A 316 -1.26 -11.74 -1.95
C THR A 316 -0.63 -10.34 -1.99
N GLY A 317 0.68 -10.21 -1.86
CA GLY A 317 1.34 -8.91 -1.72
C GLY A 317 1.24 -8.31 -0.31
N GLY A 318 0.78 -9.10 0.67
CA GLY A 318 0.83 -8.74 2.09
C GLY A 318 2.24 -8.87 2.65
N ILE A 319 2.56 -8.10 3.67
CA ILE A 319 3.80 -8.17 4.47
C ILE A 319 3.48 -7.98 5.95
N GLY A 320 4.36 -8.46 6.82
CA GLY A 320 4.12 -8.46 8.27
C GLY A 320 3.37 -9.71 8.71
N SER A 321 4.09 -10.73 9.21
CA SER A 321 3.55 -12.06 9.49
C SER A 321 2.95 -12.22 10.88
N GLN A 322 3.29 -11.33 11.83
CA GLN A 322 2.83 -11.46 13.21
C GLN A 322 2.01 -10.26 13.67
N SER A 323 0.98 -10.55 14.48
CA SER A 323 0.12 -9.52 15.07
C SER A 323 0.80 -8.73 16.19
N SER A 324 1.69 -9.38 16.95
CA SER A 324 2.47 -8.67 17.96
C SER A 324 3.40 -7.65 17.32
N GLY A 325 3.15 -6.37 17.57
CA GLY A 325 3.88 -5.28 16.96
C GLY A 325 3.59 -5.07 15.47
N GLU A 326 2.57 -5.73 14.88
CA GLU A 326 2.20 -5.55 13.46
C GLU A 326 3.41 -5.75 12.53
N ALA A 327 4.21 -6.78 12.80
CA ALA A 327 5.60 -6.82 12.43
C ALA A 327 5.97 -7.99 11.51
N PHE A 328 7.12 -7.84 10.87
CA PHE A 328 7.84 -8.97 10.30
C PHE A 328 8.26 -9.95 11.40
N SER A 329 8.40 -11.23 11.06
CA SER A 329 9.02 -12.24 11.91
C SER A 329 10.38 -12.66 11.32
N SER A 330 10.68 -13.94 11.28
CA SER A 330 11.88 -14.45 10.62
C SER A 330 11.65 -14.70 9.12
N ASP A 331 12.73 -14.75 8.35
CA ASP A 331 12.68 -15.17 6.95
C ASP A 331 11.90 -16.49 6.80
N TYR A 332 11.03 -16.57 5.79
CA TYR A 332 10.19 -17.72 5.45
C TYR A 332 9.14 -18.13 6.49
N ASP A 333 8.91 -17.32 7.53
CA ASP A 333 7.83 -17.55 8.48
C ASP A 333 6.56 -16.81 8.02
N LEU A 334 5.72 -17.52 7.26
CA LEU A 334 4.53 -16.99 6.59
C LEU A 334 3.26 -17.78 6.97
N PRO A 335 2.76 -17.64 8.23
CA PRO A 335 1.51 -18.28 8.66
C PRO A 335 0.31 -17.77 7.85
N ASN A 336 -0.70 -18.64 7.63
CA ASN A 336 -1.86 -18.31 6.81
C ASN A 336 -3.00 -17.67 7.61
N ASP A 337 -3.23 -18.16 8.82
CA ASP A 337 -4.39 -17.87 9.67
C ASP A 337 -4.09 -16.84 10.78
N THR A 338 -2.84 -16.76 11.24
CA THR A 338 -2.39 -15.80 12.26
C THR A 338 -1.64 -14.59 11.67
N VAL A 339 -1.53 -14.51 10.35
CA VAL A 339 -0.88 -13.41 9.65
C VAL A 339 -1.53 -12.08 9.99
N TYR A 340 -0.71 -11.04 10.09
CA TYR A 340 -1.24 -9.67 10.18
C TYR A 340 -1.52 -9.08 8.80
N ALA A 341 -0.52 -8.96 7.96
CA ALA A 341 -0.65 -8.46 6.58
C ALA A 341 -1.56 -7.22 6.50
N GLU A 342 -1.16 -6.16 7.20
CA GLU A 342 -1.92 -4.92 7.30
C GLU A 342 -2.12 -4.28 5.92
N SER A 343 -3.33 -3.77 5.66
CA SER A 343 -3.63 -3.06 4.41
C SER A 343 -2.69 -1.87 4.17
N CYS A 344 -2.33 -1.11 5.23
CA CYS A 344 -1.38 0.00 5.12
C CYS A 344 0.03 -0.47 4.74
N ALA A 345 0.44 -1.66 5.19
CA ALA A 345 1.75 -2.21 4.85
C ALA A 345 1.85 -2.51 3.35
N SER A 346 0.81 -3.09 2.75
CA SER A 346 0.76 -3.33 1.30
C SER A 346 0.70 -2.03 0.48
N ILE A 347 0.03 -0.99 0.99
CA ILE A 347 0.02 0.35 0.37
C ILE A 347 1.42 0.97 0.44
N GLY A 348 2.07 0.94 1.60
CA GLY A 348 3.45 1.42 1.77
C GLY A 348 4.45 0.63 0.92
N LEU A 349 4.20 -0.68 0.72
CA LEU A 349 4.98 -1.51 -0.21
C LEU A 349 4.86 -1.01 -1.65
N MET A 350 3.67 -0.61 -2.10
CA MET A 350 3.49 0.02 -3.41
C MET A 350 4.25 1.34 -3.51
N MET A 351 4.25 2.17 -2.46
CA MET A 351 5.00 3.43 -2.42
C MET A 351 6.50 3.17 -2.51
N PHE A 352 7.02 2.20 -1.76
CA PHE A 352 8.43 1.81 -1.82
C PHE A 352 8.80 1.24 -3.20
N ALA A 353 7.99 0.35 -3.76
CA ALA A 353 8.19 -0.21 -5.11
C ALA A 353 8.28 0.89 -6.18
N ARG A 354 7.39 1.88 -6.11
CA ARG A 354 7.42 3.04 -7.00
C ARG A 354 8.75 3.79 -6.91
N ARG A 355 9.25 4.08 -5.70
CA ARG A 355 10.53 4.77 -5.51
C ARG A 355 11.73 3.93 -5.97
N MET A 356 11.63 2.60 -5.84
CA MET A 356 12.65 1.68 -6.42
C MET A 356 12.64 1.74 -7.96
N LEU A 357 11.47 1.77 -8.62
CA LEU A 357 11.35 1.96 -10.08
C LEU A 357 11.94 3.28 -10.55
N GLU A 358 11.83 4.34 -9.76
CA GLU A 358 12.44 5.63 -10.05
C GLU A 358 13.97 5.58 -9.94
N MET A 359 14.53 4.77 -9.04
CA MET A 359 15.98 4.56 -8.92
C MET A 359 16.52 3.64 -10.00
N GLU A 360 15.79 2.59 -10.34
CA GLU A 360 16.24 1.52 -11.21
C GLU A 360 15.06 0.94 -12.01
N ALA A 361 15.16 0.92 -13.34
CA ALA A 361 14.13 0.36 -14.21
C ALA A 361 14.18 -1.18 -14.16
N ASP A 362 13.53 -1.79 -13.18
CA ASP A 362 13.41 -3.24 -13.03
C ASP A 362 11.94 -3.64 -12.82
N GLY A 363 11.42 -4.48 -13.71
CA GLY A 363 10.04 -4.94 -13.72
C GLY A 363 9.63 -5.68 -12.45
N HIS A 364 10.58 -6.27 -11.74
CA HIS A 364 10.32 -6.94 -10.47
C HIS A 364 9.65 -6.02 -9.41
N TYR A 365 10.03 -4.73 -9.38
CA TYR A 365 9.36 -3.78 -8.48
C TYR A 365 7.90 -3.57 -8.87
N ALA A 366 7.62 -3.48 -10.17
CA ALA A 366 6.26 -3.35 -10.68
C ALA A 366 5.44 -4.64 -10.49
N ASP A 367 6.05 -5.82 -10.55
CA ASP A 367 5.38 -7.11 -10.27
C ASP A 367 4.92 -7.19 -8.81
N VAL A 368 5.76 -6.76 -7.86
CA VAL A 368 5.40 -6.70 -6.43
C VAL A 368 4.30 -5.65 -6.21
N MET A 369 4.41 -4.48 -6.83
CA MET A 369 3.42 -3.40 -6.77
C MET A 369 2.06 -3.86 -7.31
N GLU A 370 2.03 -4.51 -8.45
CA GLU A 370 0.82 -5.08 -9.06
C GLU A 370 0.17 -6.14 -8.19
N ARG A 371 0.97 -7.05 -7.63
CA ARG A 371 0.53 -8.10 -6.71
C ARG A 371 -0.15 -7.50 -5.47
N ALA A 372 0.46 -6.49 -4.86
CA ALA A 372 -0.10 -5.79 -3.70
C ALA A 372 -1.42 -5.08 -4.06
N LEU A 373 -1.45 -4.35 -5.19
CA LEU A 373 -2.62 -3.62 -5.65
C LEU A 373 -3.82 -4.56 -5.87
N TYR A 374 -3.67 -5.54 -6.76
CA TYR A 374 -4.79 -6.38 -7.22
C TYR A 374 -5.27 -7.41 -6.20
N ASN A 375 -4.53 -7.63 -5.13
CA ASN A 375 -4.93 -8.56 -4.07
C ASN A 375 -5.15 -7.84 -2.74
N THR A 376 -4.11 -7.56 -1.94
CA THR A 376 -4.29 -7.06 -0.56
C THR A 376 -4.92 -5.67 -0.52
N VAL A 377 -4.53 -4.74 -1.38
CA VAL A 377 -5.08 -3.36 -1.36
C VAL A 377 -6.56 -3.36 -1.75
N LEU A 378 -6.92 -4.02 -2.86
CA LEU A 378 -8.34 -4.16 -3.24
C LEU A 378 -9.12 -5.01 -2.23
N GLY A 379 -8.48 -6.05 -1.66
CA GLY A 379 -9.05 -6.90 -0.63
C GLY A 379 -9.35 -6.16 0.68
N GLY A 380 -8.64 -5.08 0.97
CA GLY A 380 -8.85 -4.25 2.16
C GLY A 380 -10.20 -3.52 2.20
N MET A 381 -10.92 -3.41 1.07
CA MET A 381 -12.20 -2.70 0.98
C MET A 381 -13.30 -3.62 0.43
N ALA A 382 -14.49 -3.57 1.01
CA ALA A 382 -15.66 -4.26 0.50
C ALA A 382 -16.15 -3.64 -0.82
N LEU A 383 -16.89 -4.42 -1.60
CA LEU A 383 -17.49 -3.96 -2.85
C LEU A 383 -18.55 -2.86 -2.66
N ASP A 384 -19.04 -2.66 -1.44
CA ASP A 384 -19.96 -1.57 -1.07
C ASP A 384 -19.24 -0.25 -0.74
N GLY A 385 -17.92 -0.25 -0.55
CA GLY A 385 -17.13 0.91 -0.19
C GLY A 385 -17.31 1.42 1.26
N LYS A 386 -17.97 0.66 2.13
CA LYS A 386 -18.33 1.09 3.50
C LYS A 386 -17.80 0.17 4.59
N HIS A 387 -17.12 -0.91 4.21
CA HIS A 387 -16.54 -1.86 5.15
C HIS A 387 -15.10 -2.16 4.74
N PHE A 388 -14.22 -2.37 5.72
CA PHE A 388 -12.78 -2.45 5.50
C PHE A 388 -12.16 -3.58 6.32
N PHE A 389 -11.10 -4.19 5.78
CA PHE A 389 -10.16 -5.00 6.54
C PHE A 389 -8.95 -4.17 6.95
N TYR A 390 -8.52 -4.36 8.17
CA TYR A 390 -7.23 -3.93 8.68
C TYR A 390 -6.19 -5.01 8.37
N VAL A 391 -6.48 -6.23 8.81
CA VAL A 391 -5.70 -7.46 8.67
C VAL A 391 -6.24 -8.30 7.51
N ASN A 392 -5.34 -8.90 6.71
CA ASN A 392 -5.70 -9.63 5.50
C ASN A 392 -5.20 -11.09 5.57
N PRO A 393 -5.96 -12.01 6.19
CA PRO A 393 -5.59 -13.40 6.35
C PRO A 393 -5.68 -14.20 5.04
N LEU A 394 -4.92 -15.32 4.98
CA LEU A 394 -4.96 -16.25 3.87
C LEU A 394 -5.81 -17.50 4.18
N GLU A 395 -6.22 -17.67 5.43
CA GLU A 395 -7.10 -18.72 5.91
C GLU A 395 -7.94 -18.20 7.08
N VAL A 396 -9.25 -18.47 7.06
CA VAL A 396 -10.20 -18.01 8.07
C VAL A 396 -11.15 -19.13 8.47
N HIS A 397 -11.25 -19.36 9.79
CA HIS A 397 -12.21 -20.28 10.40
C HIS A 397 -13.06 -19.53 11.44
N PRO A 398 -14.25 -19.03 11.11
CA PRO A 398 -15.05 -18.17 12.00
C PRO A 398 -15.31 -18.78 13.37
N LYS A 399 -15.57 -20.09 13.44
CA LYS A 399 -15.77 -20.77 14.72
C LYS A 399 -14.54 -20.73 15.64
N THR A 400 -13.35 -20.81 15.06
CA THR A 400 -12.09 -20.70 15.83
C THR A 400 -11.85 -19.27 16.30
N LEU A 401 -12.10 -18.29 15.43
CA LEU A 401 -11.96 -16.88 15.78
C LEU A 401 -12.82 -16.47 16.98
N ALA A 402 -14.01 -17.04 17.10
CA ALA A 402 -14.96 -16.71 18.18
C ALA A 402 -14.47 -17.12 19.58
N PHE A 403 -13.54 -18.07 19.71
CA PHE A 403 -13.16 -18.68 20.98
C PHE A 403 -11.66 -18.68 21.29
N ASN A 404 -10.81 -18.40 20.31
CA ASN A 404 -9.36 -18.46 20.50
C ASN A 404 -8.73 -17.07 20.30
N HIS A 405 -8.33 -16.46 21.41
CA HIS A 405 -7.79 -15.09 21.49
C HIS A 405 -6.50 -14.86 20.70
N ILE A 406 -5.81 -15.90 20.26
CA ILE A 406 -4.65 -15.73 19.36
C ILE A 406 -5.06 -15.10 18.01
N TYR A 407 -6.33 -15.20 17.66
CA TYR A 407 -6.89 -14.67 16.42
C TYR A 407 -7.71 -13.37 16.60
N ASP A 408 -7.69 -12.71 17.75
CA ASP A 408 -8.52 -11.51 18.02
C ASP A 408 -8.33 -10.40 17.00
N HIS A 409 -7.13 -10.34 16.38
CA HIS A 409 -6.80 -9.40 15.30
C HIS A 409 -7.43 -9.75 13.95
N VAL A 410 -7.84 -11.01 13.72
CA VAL A 410 -8.47 -11.48 12.48
C VAL A 410 -9.97 -11.29 12.56
N LYS A 411 -10.58 -10.72 11.51
CA LYS A 411 -12.03 -10.57 11.41
C LYS A 411 -12.57 -11.40 10.25
N PRO A 412 -13.69 -12.13 10.44
CA PRO A 412 -14.28 -12.95 9.37
C PRO A 412 -15.00 -12.12 8.32
N VAL A 413 -15.32 -10.86 8.62
CA VAL A 413 -15.93 -9.87 7.71
C VAL A 413 -15.31 -8.50 7.90
N ARG A 414 -15.39 -7.66 6.87
CA ARG A 414 -14.89 -6.29 6.93
C ARG A 414 -15.70 -5.44 7.90
N GLN A 415 -15.04 -4.52 8.59
CA GLN A 415 -15.61 -3.68 9.63
C GLN A 415 -16.00 -2.30 9.09
N ARG A 416 -17.01 -1.65 9.69
CA ARG A 416 -17.51 -0.32 9.29
C ARG A 416 -16.46 0.76 9.52
N TRP A 417 -15.78 0.72 10.66
CA TRP A 417 -14.73 1.66 11.05
C TRP A 417 -13.88 1.05 12.16
N PHE A 418 -12.83 1.75 12.57
CA PHE A 418 -11.90 1.31 13.61
C PHE A 418 -11.60 2.48 14.55
N GLY A 419 -11.38 2.22 15.84
CA GLY A 419 -10.84 3.20 16.78
C GLY A 419 -9.44 3.71 16.37
N CYS A 420 -8.66 2.85 15.68
CA CYS A 420 -7.45 3.20 14.95
C CYS A 420 -7.74 3.03 13.46
N ALA A 421 -8.15 4.09 12.78
CA ALA A 421 -8.69 4.01 11.42
C ALA A 421 -7.65 4.27 10.32
N CYS A 422 -6.39 3.89 10.50
CA CYS A 422 -5.34 4.20 9.52
C CYS A 422 -5.59 3.58 8.13
N CYS A 423 -6.15 2.36 8.03
CA CYS A 423 -6.30 1.63 6.78
C CYS A 423 -7.40 2.18 5.85
N PRO A 424 -8.64 2.50 6.28
CA PRO A 424 -9.69 2.96 5.38
C PRO A 424 -9.30 4.22 4.59
N PRO A 425 -8.83 5.32 5.20
CA PRO A 425 -8.43 6.51 4.43
C PRO A 425 -7.13 6.29 3.64
N ASN A 426 -6.25 5.37 4.06
CA ASN A 426 -5.07 5.02 3.28
C ASN A 426 -5.44 4.30 1.97
N ILE A 427 -6.43 3.40 2.00
CA ILE A 427 -6.98 2.76 0.79
C ILE A 427 -7.61 3.82 -0.13
N ALA A 428 -8.35 4.77 0.43
CA ALA A 428 -8.96 5.85 -0.35
C ALA A 428 -7.90 6.69 -1.08
N ARG A 429 -6.83 7.15 -0.38
CA ARG A 429 -5.79 7.99 -1.00
C ARG A 429 -4.98 7.26 -2.07
N VAL A 430 -4.66 5.96 -1.91
CA VAL A 430 -3.91 5.23 -2.94
C VAL A 430 -4.76 4.98 -4.18
N LEU A 431 -6.05 4.67 -4.04
CA LEU A 431 -6.93 4.43 -5.18
C LEU A 431 -7.26 5.72 -5.95
N THR A 432 -7.34 6.88 -5.29
CA THR A 432 -7.50 8.17 -5.97
C THR A 432 -6.22 8.66 -6.65
N SER A 433 -5.05 8.29 -6.11
CA SER A 433 -3.73 8.63 -6.68
C SER A 433 -3.12 7.55 -7.58
N LEU A 434 -3.91 6.57 -8.01
CA LEU A 434 -3.44 5.40 -8.78
C LEU A 434 -2.62 5.76 -10.02
N GLY A 435 -2.89 6.90 -10.65
CA GLY A 435 -2.15 7.39 -11.80
C GLY A 435 -0.65 7.52 -11.57
N HIS A 436 -0.20 7.80 -10.34
CA HIS A 436 1.23 7.89 -10.00
C HIS A 436 1.98 6.55 -10.09
N TYR A 437 1.29 5.43 -10.17
CA TYR A 437 1.88 4.09 -10.20
C TYR A 437 1.92 3.47 -11.60
N ILE A 438 1.23 4.09 -12.59
CA ILE A 438 1.09 3.54 -13.94
C ILE A 438 2.38 3.70 -14.74
N TYR A 439 3.04 4.83 -14.59
CA TYR A 439 4.20 5.21 -15.39
C TYR A 439 5.41 5.59 -14.55
N THR A 440 6.60 5.35 -15.10
CA THR A 440 7.82 6.04 -14.71
C THR A 440 8.33 6.83 -15.90
N VAL A 441 8.35 8.16 -15.77
CA VAL A 441 8.75 9.08 -16.85
C VAL A 441 10.23 9.38 -16.70
N ARG A 442 11.03 8.92 -17.65
CA ARG A 442 12.48 9.16 -17.74
C ARG A 442 12.77 10.01 -18.98
N PRO A 443 13.86 10.78 -19.03
CA PRO A 443 14.23 11.55 -20.22
C PRO A 443 14.40 10.70 -21.48
N ASP A 444 14.87 9.47 -21.33
CA ASP A 444 15.18 8.52 -22.40
C ASP A 444 14.06 7.50 -22.68
N ALA A 445 13.13 7.30 -21.76
CA ALA A 445 12.09 6.29 -21.90
C ALA A 445 10.83 6.56 -21.04
N LEU A 446 9.68 6.17 -21.55
CA LEU A 446 8.44 6.04 -20.79
C LEU A 446 8.23 4.56 -20.42
N LEU A 447 8.40 4.23 -19.13
CA LEU A 447 8.11 2.90 -18.63
C LEU A 447 6.62 2.78 -18.30
N ILE A 448 5.96 1.74 -18.81
CA ILE A 448 4.58 1.40 -18.48
C ILE A 448 4.61 0.27 -17.46
N ASN A 449 4.36 0.61 -16.20
CA ASN A 449 4.50 -0.30 -15.05
C ASN A 449 3.22 -1.12 -14.81
N LEU A 450 2.04 -0.48 -14.95
CA LEU A 450 0.73 -1.10 -14.74
C LEU A 450 -0.16 -0.92 -15.97
N TYR A 451 -0.88 -1.97 -16.36
CA TYR A 451 -1.78 -1.96 -17.50
C TYR A 451 -3.20 -1.56 -17.09
N VAL A 452 -3.32 -0.30 -16.65
CA VAL A 452 -4.59 0.32 -16.29
C VAL A 452 -5.09 1.16 -17.46
N GLY A 453 -6.33 1.02 -17.87
CA GLY A 453 -6.92 1.79 -18.97
C GLY A 453 -6.94 3.29 -18.66
N ASN A 454 -6.30 4.09 -19.52
CA ASN A 454 -6.21 5.54 -19.35
C ASN A 454 -5.90 6.26 -20.67
N ASP A 455 -6.12 7.58 -20.67
CA ASP A 455 -5.55 8.52 -21.63
C ASP A 455 -4.50 9.35 -20.91
N VAL A 456 -3.32 9.54 -21.49
CA VAL A 456 -2.23 10.32 -20.89
C VAL A 456 -1.49 11.17 -21.91
N ALA A 457 -1.00 12.33 -21.46
CA ALA A 457 -0.12 13.22 -22.21
C ALA A 457 1.19 13.42 -21.43
N ILE A 458 2.32 13.00 -21.99
CA ILE A 458 3.65 13.06 -21.37
C ILE A 458 4.53 14.03 -22.17
N PRO A 459 5.15 15.04 -21.55
CA PRO A 459 6.14 15.88 -22.19
C PRO A 459 7.38 15.06 -22.59
N VAL A 460 7.86 15.21 -23.85
CA VAL A 460 9.06 14.58 -24.38
C VAL A 460 9.85 15.64 -25.16
N GLY A 461 10.82 16.27 -24.53
CA GLY A 461 11.49 17.45 -25.07
C GLY A 461 10.46 18.55 -25.38
N ASP A 462 10.49 19.07 -26.62
CA ASP A 462 9.55 20.10 -27.09
C ASP A 462 8.20 19.51 -27.58
N ASN A 463 8.02 18.21 -27.53
CA ASN A 463 6.82 17.51 -28.01
C ASN A 463 6.02 16.93 -26.83
N ILE A 464 4.80 16.48 -27.14
CA ILE A 464 3.93 15.76 -26.20
C ILE A 464 3.62 14.39 -26.78
N LEU A 465 4.02 13.34 -26.07
CA LEU A 465 3.61 11.98 -26.37
C LEU A 465 2.24 11.73 -25.74
N GLN A 466 1.23 11.52 -26.59
CA GLN A 466 -0.11 11.16 -26.12
C GLN A 466 -0.38 9.70 -26.44
N LEU A 467 -0.89 8.98 -25.46
CA LEU A 467 -1.26 7.59 -25.66
C LEU A 467 -2.52 7.22 -24.86
N ARG A 468 -3.21 6.22 -25.38
CA ARG A 468 -4.36 5.59 -24.73
C ARG A 468 -4.05 4.13 -24.45
N ILE A 469 -4.17 3.71 -23.19
CA ILE A 469 -4.19 2.29 -22.81
C ILE A 469 -5.63 1.84 -22.68
N SER A 470 -5.96 0.70 -23.29
CA SER A 470 -7.29 0.10 -23.23
C SER A 470 -7.22 -1.42 -23.19
N GLY A 471 -8.27 -2.03 -22.65
CA GLY A 471 -8.38 -3.47 -22.48
C GLY A 471 -9.33 -3.79 -21.33
N ASN A 472 -9.43 -5.06 -20.96
CA ASN A 472 -10.17 -5.50 -19.78
C ASN A 472 -9.24 -6.30 -18.84
N TYR A 473 -8.06 -5.72 -18.60
CA TYR A 473 -7.09 -6.26 -17.65
C TYR A 473 -7.63 -6.08 -16.21
N PRO A 474 -7.49 -7.04 -15.30
CA PRO A 474 -6.73 -8.30 -15.39
C PRO A 474 -7.59 -9.51 -15.83
N TRP A 475 -8.75 -9.29 -16.44
CA TRP A 475 -9.68 -10.35 -16.80
C TRP A 475 -9.38 -10.96 -18.17
N HIS A 476 -8.91 -10.15 -19.10
CA HIS A 476 -8.55 -10.54 -20.47
C HIS A 476 -7.08 -10.32 -20.76
N GLU A 477 -6.55 -11.09 -21.69
CA GLU A 477 -5.13 -11.21 -22.00
C GLU A 477 -4.59 -10.05 -22.86
N GLN A 478 -5.46 -9.29 -23.53
CA GLN A 478 -5.03 -8.25 -24.46
C GLN A 478 -5.10 -6.86 -23.85
N VAL A 479 -3.98 -6.15 -23.96
CA VAL A 479 -3.86 -4.72 -23.68
C VAL A 479 -3.48 -4.00 -24.97
N LYS A 480 -4.19 -2.94 -25.32
CA LYS A 480 -3.91 -2.07 -26.47
C LYS A 480 -3.35 -0.75 -25.99
N ILE A 481 -2.29 -0.30 -26.64
CA ILE A 481 -1.66 1.00 -26.42
C ILE A 481 -1.69 1.73 -27.76
N GLU A 482 -2.55 2.72 -27.90
CA GLU A 482 -2.75 3.52 -29.09
C GLU A 482 -2.01 4.86 -28.93
N ILE A 483 -1.23 5.24 -29.93
CA ILE A 483 -0.60 6.56 -29.99
C ILE A 483 -1.60 7.56 -30.55
N THR A 484 -1.88 8.60 -29.78
CA THR A 484 -2.85 9.65 -30.12
C THR A 484 -2.18 11.02 -30.31
N SER A 485 -0.84 11.08 -30.33
CA SER A 485 -0.08 12.29 -30.58
C SER A 485 -0.35 12.81 -32.01
N PRO A 486 -0.77 14.07 -32.18
CA PRO A 486 -1.08 14.62 -33.53
C PRO A 486 0.15 14.86 -34.40
N VAL A 487 1.33 14.82 -33.82
CA VAL A 487 2.63 14.93 -34.50
C VAL A 487 3.52 13.75 -34.14
N PRO A 488 4.41 13.30 -35.04
CA PRO A 488 5.33 12.21 -34.71
C PRO A 488 6.25 12.55 -33.53
N VAL A 489 6.40 11.60 -32.58
CA VAL A 489 7.28 11.75 -31.42
C VAL A 489 8.29 10.61 -31.40
N ILE A 490 9.57 10.94 -31.33
CA ILE A 490 10.65 9.96 -31.19
C ILE A 490 10.87 9.75 -29.69
N HIS A 491 10.59 8.56 -29.21
CA HIS A 491 10.80 8.19 -27.81
C HIS A 491 10.87 6.67 -27.63
N THR A 492 11.45 6.23 -26.52
CA THR A 492 11.42 4.83 -26.13
C THR A 492 10.18 4.55 -25.27
N LEU A 493 9.34 3.61 -25.71
CA LEU A 493 8.35 2.98 -24.84
C LEU A 493 8.93 1.69 -24.26
N ALA A 494 8.89 1.55 -22.95
CA ALA A 494 9.31 0.35 -22.24
C ALA A 494 8.07 -0.35 -21.64
N LEU A 495 7.70 -1.49 -22.22
CA LEU A 495 6.53 -2.27 -21.83
C LEU A 495 6.94 -3.30 -20.78
N ARG A 496 6.36 -3.27 -19.58
CA ARG A 496 6.60 -4.31 -18.58
C ARG A 496 6.11 -5.68 -19.09
N LEU A 497 6.94 -6.69 -18.94
CA LEU A 497 6.59 -8.08 -19.15
C LEU A 497 6.42 -8.74 -17.78
N PRO A 498 5.18 -8.96 -17.31
CA PRO A 498 4.94 -9.47 -15.95
C PRO A 498 5.58 -10.85 -15.71
N ASP A 499 6.13 -11.08 -14.51
CA ASP A 499 6.79 -12.32 -14.12
C ASP A 499 5.87 -13.56 -14.17
N TRP A 500 4.57 -13.35 -13.94
CA TRP A 500 3.57 -14.40 -14.05
C TRP A 500 3.25 -14.82 -15.49
N CYS A 501 3.64 -14.03 -16.51
CA CYS A 501 3.39 -14.32 -17.92
C CYS A 501 4.62 -14.97 -18.58
N ALA A 502 4.51 -16.25 -18.92
CA ALA A 502 5.65 -16.98 -19.50
C ALA A 502 5.93 -16.62 -20.98
N GLU A 503 4.88 -16.30 -21.74
CA GLU A 503 4.95 -16.13 -23.20
C GLU A 503 4.25 -14.84 -23.64
N PRO A 504 4.76 -13.65 -23.21
CA PRO A 504 4.20 -12.38 -23.67
C PRO A 504 4.48 -12.17 -25.15
N ALA A 505 3.51 -11.62 -25.89
CA ALA A 505 3.67 -11.29 -27.29
C ALA A 505 3.28 -9.84 -27.57
N VAL A 506 4.03 -9.16 -28.44
CA VAL A 506 3.77 -7.77 -28.81
C VAL A 506 3.67 -7.64 -30.32
N SER A 507 2.65 -6.93 -30.78
CA SER A 507 2.51 -6.54 -32.17
C SER A 507 2.31 -5.02 -32.31
N LEU A 508 2.77 -4.46 -33.41
CA LEU A 508 2.53 -3.09 -33.81
C LEU A 508 1.74 -3.10 -35.14
N ASN A 509 0.58 -2.45 -35.11
CA ASN A 509 -0.31 -2.39 -36.27
C ASN A 509 -0.63 -3.78 -36.86
N GLY A 510 -0.77 -4.78 -35.97
CA GLY A 510 -1.06 -6.17 -36.29
C GLY A 510 0.15 -7.01 -36.75
N GLN A 511 1.34 -6.43 -36.85
CA GLN A 511 2.57 -7.16 -37.14
C GLN A 511 3.39 -7.43 -35.89
N ALA A 512 3.81 -8.69 -35.70
CA ALA A 512 4.66 -9.04 -34.57
C ALA A 512 5.96 -8.22 -34.59
N ILE A 513 6.33 -7.68 -33.45
CA ILE A 513 7.57 -6.93 -33.28
C ILE A 513 8.41 -7.50 -32.15
N THR A 514 9.71 -7.27 -32.26
CA THR A 514 10.69 -7.60 -31.23
C THR A 514 11.46 -6.35 -30.85
N GLY A 515 12.03 -6.35 -29.65
CA GLY A 515 12.86 -5.28 -29.14
C GLY A 515 13.87 -5.84 -28.13
N GLU A 516 14.63 -4.98 -27.54
CA GLU A 516 15.52 -5.35 -26.44
C GLU A 516 14.68 -5.64 -25.19
N VAL A 517 14.89 -6.81 -24.59
CA VAL A 517 14.30 -7.15 -23.30
C VAL A 517 15.37 -7.03 -22.24
N SER A 518 15.15 -6.16 -21.27
CA SER A 518 16.06 -5.95 -20.15
C SER A 518 15.28 -5.77 -18.86
N ARG A 519 15.64 -6.50 -17.82
CA ARG A 519 15.07 -6.38 -16.48
C ARG A 519 13.53 -6.34 -16.45
N GLY A 520 12.88 -7.24 -17.20
CA GLY A 520 11.42 -7.35 -17.24
C GLY A 520 10.71 -6.29 -18.08
N TYR A 521 11.43 -5.47 -18.87
CA TYR A 521 10.85 -4.53 -19.83
C TYR A 521 11.28 -4.84 -21.26
N LEU A 522 10.32 -4.69 -22.20
CA LEU A 522 10.57 -4.67 -23.63
C LEU A 522 10.72 -3.21 -24.07
N TYR A 523 11.89 -2.84 -24.57
CA TYR A 523 12.22 -1.48 -25.03
C TYR A 523 11.98 -1.34 -26.52
N LEU A 524 11.19 -0.33 -26.90
CA LEU A 524 10.82 -0.02 -28.28
C LEU A 524 11.15 1.45 -28.59
N ASN A 525 12.36 1.70 -29.12
CA ASN A 525 12.79 3.03 -29.54
C ASN A 525 12.42 3.28 -31.00
N ARG A 526 11.56 4.26 -31.26
CA ARG A 526 11.13 4.60 -32.62
C ARG A 526 10.43 5.95 -32.69
N SER A 527 10.14 6.40 -33.92
CA SER A 527 9.23 7.51 -34.21
C SER A 527 7.79 6.98 -34.15
N TRP A 528 7.04 7.40 -33.15
CA TRP A 528 5.62 7.07 -32.98
C TRP A 528 4.74 8.02 -33.75
N GLN A 529 3.75 7.51 -34.47
CA GLN A 529 2.81 8.28 -35.27
C GLN A 529 1.38 8.10 -34.75
N GLU A 530 0.52 9.10 -35.04
CA GLU A 530 -0.91 9.00 -34.72
C GLU A 530 -1.53 7.75 -35.39
N GLY A 531 -2.26 6.97 -34.59
CA GLY A 531 -2.88 5.71 -34.99
C GLY A 531 -1.99 4.48 -34.85
N ASP A 532 -0.70 4.62 -34.54
CA ASP A 532 0.13 3.46 -34.21
C ASP A 532 -0.48 2.74 -32.99
N THR A 533 -0.68 1.43 -33.12
CA THR A 533 -1.31 0.61 -32.09
C THR A 533 -0.41 -0.56 -31.72
N LEU A 534 0.10 -0.54 -30.48
CA LEU A 534 0.72 -1.70 -29.86
C LEU A 534 -0.37 -2.59 -29.26
N THR A 535 -0.31 -3.88 -29.54
CA THR A 535 -1.12 -4.88 -28.84
C THR A 535 -0.18 -5.80 -28.07
N LEU A 536 -0.29 -5.74 -26.75
CA LEU A 536 0.40 -6.65 -25.84
C LEU A 536 -0.57 -7.77 -25.48
N THR A 537 -0.16 -9.00 -25.76
CA THR A 537 -0.90 -10.20 -25.40
C THR A 537 -0.18 -10.91 -24.24
N LEU A 538 -0.87 -11.05 -23.12
CA LEU A 538 -0.38 -11.64 -21.88
C LEU A 538 -1.21 -12.90 -21.55
N PRO A 539 -0.87 -14.08 -22.09
CA PRO A 539 -1.59 -15.31 -21.77
C PRO A 539 -1.76 -15.54 -20.27
N MET A 540 -2.98 -15.79 -19.84
CA MET A 540 -3.38 -15.95 -18.43
C MET A 540 -3.95 -17.35 -18.14
N PRO A 541 -3.21 -18.45 -18.36
CA PRO A 541 -3.65 -19.76 -17.88
C PRO A 541 -3.74 -19.76 -16.35
N VAL A 542 -4.58 -20.64 -15.81
CA VAL A 542 -4.55 -20.90 -14.37
C VAL A 542 -3.23 -21.58 -14.04
N ARG A 543 -2.48 -20.99 -13.12
CA ARG A 543 -1.18 -21.52 -12.67
C ARG A 543 -1.28 -22.05 -11.26
N ARG A 544 -0.62 -23.17 -11.02
CA ARG A 544 -0.36 -23.70 -9.67
C ARG A 544 0.86 -22.98 -9.13
N VAL A 545 0.74 -22.41 -7.93
CA VAL A 545 1.83 -21.71 -7.24
C VAL A 545 2.20 -22.52 -6.01
N TYR A 546 3.49 -22.72 -5.83
CA TYR A 546 4.07 -23.45 -4.70
C TYR A 546 4.92 -22.53 -3.85
N GLY A 547 4.87 -22.71 -2.54
CA GLY A 547 5.75 -22.01 -1.61
C GLY A 547 7.19 -22.52 -1.70
N ASN A 548 8.15 -21.64 -1.36
CA ASN A 548 9.52 -22.09 -1.15
C ASN A 548 9.54 -23.20 -0.08
N PRO A 549 10.31 -24.29 -0.25
CA PRO A 549 10.38 -25.39 0.73
C PRO A 549 10.72 -24.98 2.17
N GLN A 550 11.31 -23.81 2.37
CA GLN A 550 11.58 -23.25 3.71
C GLN A 550 10.32 -22.68 4.38
N VAL A 551 9.26 -22.42 3.63
CA VAL A 551 7.97 -21.95 4.17
C VAL A 551 7.17 -23.16 4.63
N ARG A 552 7.31 -23.51 5.89
CA ARG A 552 6.71 -24.72 6.49
C ARG A 552 5.19 -24.77 6.36
N GLN A 553 4.51 -23.63 6.38
CA GLN A 553 3.05 -23.52 6.35
C GLN A 553 2.45 -23.90 4.97
N GLN A 554 3.26 -23.87 3.92
CA GLN A 554 2.89 -24.22 2.54
C GLN A 554 3.37 -25.60 2.10
N ALA A 555 3.99 -26.38 3.01
CA ALA A 555 4.46 -27.73 2.69
C ALA A 555 3.28 -28.63 2.25
N GLY A 556 3.37 -29.23 1.06
CA GLY A 556 2.32 -30.10 0.49
C GLY A 556 1.08 -29.34 0.01
N LYS A 557 1.13 -28.02 -0.09
CA LYS A 557 0.01 -27.19 -0.52
C LYS A 557 0.27 -26.47 -1.85
N VAL A 558 -0.82 -26.12 -2.50
CA VAL A 558 -0.86 -25.36 -3.74
C VAL A 558 -1.83 -24.21 -3.63
N ALA A 559 -1.48 -23.06 -4.20
CA ALA A 559 -2.40 -21.95 -4.44
C ALA A 559 -2.66 -21.77 -5.94
N LEU A 560 -3.77 -21.13 -6.30
CA LEU A 560 -4.10 -20.84 -7.69
C LEU A 560 -3.92 -19.34 -7.98
N GLN A 561 -3.31 -19.06 -9.13
CA GLN A 561 -3.12 -17.71 -9.65
C GLN A 561 -3.53 -17.67 -11.12
N ARG A 562 -4.18 -16.58 -11.56
CA ARG A 562 -4.44 -16.28 -12.97
C ARG A 562 -4.14 -14.82 -13.24
N GLY A 563 -3.18 -14.54 -14.12
CA GLY A 563 -2.63 -13.18 -14.26
C GLY A 563 -2.11 -12.69 -12.91
N PRO A 564 -2.37 -11.42 -12.51
CA PRO A 564 -1.94 -10.88 -11.22
C PRO A 564 -2.81 -11.35 -10.04
N LEU A 565 -3.93 -12.03 -10.28
CA LEU A 565 -4.93 -12.36 -9.27
C LEU A 565 -4.65 -13.69 -8.59
N VAL A 566 -4.66 -13.70 -7.27
CA VAL A 566 -4.70 -14.88 -6.41
C VAL A 566 -6.14 -15.30 -6.19
N TYR A 567 -6.41 -16.60 -6.13
CA TYR A 567 -7.73 -17.17 -5.94
C TYR A 567 -7.84 -17.90 -4.61
N CYS A 568 -9.04 -17.92 -4.05
CA CYS A 568 -9.34 -18.65 -2.82
C CYS A 568 -10.65 -19.45 -2.93
N LEU A 569 -10.81 -20.42 -2.04
CA LEU A 569 -12.09 -21.05 -1.74
C LEU A 569 -12.84 -20.22 -0.70
N GLU A 570 -14.16 -20.13 -0.85
CA GLU A 570 -15.09 -19.65 0.18
C GLU A 570 -16.10 -20.73 0.54
N GLU A 571 -16.51 -20.76 1.81
CA GLU A 571 -17.54 -21.68 2.30
C GLU A 571 -18.83 -21.58 1.49
N ALA A 572 -19.23 -20.38 1.07
CA ALA A 572 -20.44 -20.10 0.31
C ALA A 572 -20.56 -20.90 -1.01
N ASP A 573 -19.42 -21.27 -1.62
CA ASP A 573 -19.39 -22.04 -2.88
C ASP A 573 -19.05 -23.52 -2.66
N ASN A 574 -18.31 -23.85 -1.59
CA ASN A 574 -17.65 -25.15 -1.43
C ASN A 574 -18.14 -25.93 -0.20
N GLY A 575 -18.97 -25.30 0.66
CA GLY A 575 -19.38 -25.84 1.95
C GLY A 575 -18.33 -25.62 3.04
N ALA A 576 -18.70 -25.93 4.27
CA ALA A 576 -17.83 -25.79 5.44
C ALA A 576 -16.71 -26.83 5.47
N ASN A 577 -15.73 -26.61 6.32
CA ASN A 577 -14.52 -27.44 6.50
C ASN A 577 -13.64 -27.46 5.24
N LEU A 578 -13.30 -26.28 4.74
CA LEU A 578 -12.45 -26.12 3.55
C LEU A 578 -11.09 -26.83 3.67
N HIS A 579 -10.61 -27.04 4.90
CA HIS A 579 -9.38 -27.80 5.17
C HIS A 579 -9.48 -29.29 4.84
N ASN A 580 -10.70 -29.83 4.62
CA ASN A 580 -10.94 -31.19 4.18
C ASN A 580 -10.95 -31.35 2.65
N LEU A 581 -10.72 -30.27 1.91
CA LEU A 581 -10.66 -30.26 0.46
C LEU A 581 -9.22 -30.36 -0.02
N SER A 582 -8.98 -31.17 -1.04
CA SER A 582 -7.68 -31.25 -1.72
C SER A 582 -7.81 -31.15 -3.23
N LEU A 583 -6.74 -30.72 -3.90
CA LEU A 583 -6.68 -30.54 -5.34
C LEU A 583 -5.70 -31.54 -5.96
N PRO A 584 -6.20 -32.57 -6.69
CA PRO A 584 -5.32 -33.50 -7.41
C PRO A 584 -4.40 -32.80 -8.40
N GLN A 585 -3.15 -33.29 -8.53
CA GLN A 585 -2.13 -32.69 -9.39
C GLN A 585 -2.54 -32.63 -10.87
N ASP A 586 -3.34 -33.58 -11.33
CA ASP A 586 -3.81 -33.70 -12.70
C ASP A 586 -5.15 -32.99 -12.97
N SER A 587 -5.75 -32.33 -11.97
CA SER A 587 -7.02 -31.62 -12.13
C SER A 587 -6.93 -30.55 -13.21
N ALA A 588 -7.83 -30.63 -14.18
CA ALA A 588 -8.00 -29.61 -15.19
C ALA A 588 -8.78 -28.39 -14.64
N PHE A 589 -8.47 -27.22 -15.15
CA PHE A 589 -9.11 -25.97 -14.76
C PHE A 589 -10.07 -25.48 -15.84
N ARG A 590 -11.27 -25.07 -15.41
CA ARG A 590 -12.23 -24.35 -16.23
C ARG A 590 -12.36 -22.93 -15.75
N VAL A 591 -12.07 -21.95 -16.61
CA VAL A 591 -12.29 -20.52 -16.34
C VAL A 591 -13.64 -20.10 -16.93
N PHE A 592 -14.42 -19.34 -16.18
CA PHE A 592 -15.74 -18.87 -16.60
C PHE A 592 -16.09 -17.53 -15.96
N GLU A 593 -16.93 -16.74 -16.61
CA GLU A 593 -17.41 -15.46 -16.07
C GLU A 593 -18.40 -15.69 -14.93
N GLY A 594 -18.20 -15.01 -13.81
CA GLY A 594 -19.06 -15.07 -12.64
C GLY A 594 -20.38 -14.32 -12.84
N LYS A 595 -21.29 -14.47 -11.87
CA LYS A 595 -22.62 -13.81 -11.83
C LYS A 595 -22.80 -13.04 -10.53
N GLY A 596 -23.80 -12.15 -10.48
CA GLY A 596 -24.10 -11.35 -9.30
C GLY A 596 -22.93 -10.42 -8.94
N ILE A 597 -22.41 -10.51 -7.72
CA ILE A 597 -21.26 -9.69 -7.27
C ILE A 597 -19.96 -10.02 -8.02
N PHE A 598 -19.92 -11.16 -8.71
CA PHE A 598 -18.79 -11.59 -9.55
C PHE A 598 -19.02 -11.32 -11.03
N ALA A 599 -20.09 -10.60 -11.43
CA ALA A 599 -20.27 -10.21 -12.82
C ALA A 599 -18.99 -9.52 -13.36
N HIS A 600 -18.60 -9.90 -14.58
CA HIS A 600 -17.38 -9.44 -15.26
C HIS A 600 -16.06 -9.86 -14.60
N LYS A 601 -16.09 -10.74 -13.60
CA LYS A 601 -14.90 -11.35 -12.99
C LYS A 601 -14.79 -12.79 -13.44
N MET A 602 -13.56 -13.28 -13.65
CA MET A 602 -13.31 -14.68 -14.03
C MET A 602 -13.14 -15.52 -12.77
N LEU A 603 -13.90 -16.59 -12.67
CA LEU A 603 -13.84 -17.62 -11.65
C LEU A 603 -13.18 -18.87 -12.20
N ILE A 604 -12.70 -19.74 -11.31
CA ILE A 604 -12.06 -21.01 -11.68
C ILE A 604 -12.87 -22.16 -11.07
N GLN A 605 -13.08 -23.22 -11.85
CA GLN A 605 -13.55 -24.51 -11.35
C GLN A 605 -12.53 -25.60 -11.62
N ALA A 606 -12.45 -26.55 -10.69
CA ALA A 606 -11.64 -27.74 -10.81
C ALA A 606 -12.33 -28.93 -10.11
N GLU A 607 -12.04 -30.13 -10.55
CA GLU A 607 -12.40 -31.33 -9.78
C GLU A 607 -11.40 -31.52 -8.64
N GLY A 608 -11.92 -31.59 -7.43
CA GLY A 608 -11.15 -31.81 -6.20
C GLY A 608 -11.64 -33.04 -5.46
N ILE A 609 -11.06 -33.30 -4.31
CA ILE A 609 -11.45 -34.37 -3.40
C ILE A 609 -11.88 -33.76 -2.08
N GLY A 610 -13.08 -34.07 -1.63
CA GLY A 610 -13.54 -33.77 -0.28
C GLY A 610 -13.41 -35.00 0.61
N CYS A 611 -12.97 -34.77 1.84
CA CYS A 611 -12.93 -35.78 2.89
C CYS A 611 -14.15 -35.62 3.80
N GLN A 612 -14.94 -36.69 3.94
CA GLN A 612 -16.08 -36.74 4.83
C GLN A 612 -15.78 -37.70 5.99
N ALA A 613 -16.02 -37.27 7.21
CA ALA A 613 -15.83 -38.14 8.37
C ALA A 613 -16.75 -39.40 8.25
N LYS A 614 -16.19 -40.55 8.51
CA LYS A 614 -16.98 -41.76 8.76
C LYS A 614 -17.71 -41.57 10.08
N ASP A 615 -18.87 -42.21 10.22
CA ASP A 615 -19.72 -42.10 11.39
C ASP A 615 -19.01 -42.56 12.66
N THR A 616 -18.32 -41.64 13.34
CA THR A 616 -17.57 -41.88 14.56
C THR A 616 -17.31 -40.59 15.32
N ASP A 617 -17.59 -40.61 16.62
CA ASP A 617 -17.26 -39.56 17.55
C ASP A 617 -15.82 -39.65 18.13
N ALA A 618 -15.07 -40.68 17.71
CA ALA A 618 -13.72 -40.89 18.21
C ALA A 618 -12.76 -39.87 17.63
N LEU A 619 -12.09 -39.11 18.51
CA LEU A 619 -11.07 -38.11 18.15
C LEU A 619 -9.85 -38.79 17.47
N TRP A 620 -9.46 -39.97 17.96
CA TRP A 620 -8.32 -40.72 17.44
C TRP A 620 -8.75 -42.11 17.01
N GLN A 621 -8.33 -42.55 15.80
CA GLN A 621 -8.57 -43.90 15.30
C GLN A 621 -7.24 -44.54 14.93
N TYR A 622 -7.15 -45.88 15.15
CA TYR A 622 -5.98 -46.70 14.85
C TYR A 622 -6.25 -47.59 13.68
N ASP A 623 -5.23 -47.84 12.87
CA ASP A 623 -5.20 -48.80 11.76
C ASP A 623 -6.13 -48.54 10.56
N HIS A 624 -6.96 -47.49 10.58
CA HIS A 624 -7.77 -47.11 9.41
C HIS A 624 -8.11 -45.64 9.38
N SER A 625 -8.30 -45.15 8.16
CA SER A 625 -8.63 -43.71 7.94
C SER A 625 -10.04 -43.41 8.46
N PRO A 626 -10.19 -42.31 9.23
CA PRO A 626 -11.48 -41.84 9.72
C PRO A 626 -12.35 -41.17 8.64
N VAL A 627 -11.86 -41.04 7.39
CA VAL A 627 -12.55 -40.30 6.35
C VAL A 627 -12.82 -41.15 5.09
N GLU A 628 -13.91 -40.82 4.41
CA GLU A 628 -14.17 -41.20 3.03
C GLU A 628 -13.79 -40.07 2.10
N ARG A 629 -13.19 -40.44 0.96
CA ARG A 629 -12.83 -39.48 -0.08
C ARG A 629 -13.88 -39.49 -1.17
N GLN A 630 -14.39 -38.31 -1.55
CA GLN A 630 -15.40 -38.17 -2.59
C GLN A 630 -15.00 -37.07 -3.58
N PRO A 631 -15.25 -37.25 -4.88
CA PRO A 631 -15.08 -36.16 -5.85
C PRO A 631 -15.96 -34.97 -5.48
N ARG A 632 -15.42 -33.78 -5.65
CA ARG A 632 -16.09 -32.50 -5.43
C ARG A 632 -15.70 -31.50 -6.52
N THR A 633 -16.66 -30.79 -7.06
CA THR A 633 -16.38 -29.65 -7.90
C THR A 633 -16.05 -28.47 -6.99
N LEU A 634 -14.84 -27.94 -7.10
CA LEU A 634 -14.36 -26.79 -6.34
C LEU A 634 -14.52 -25.52 -7.17
N THR A 635 -15.01 -24.45 -6.53
CA THR A 635 -15.15 -23.13 -7.15
C THR A 635 -14.26 -22.13 -6.42
N PHE A 636 -13.35 -21.52 -7.17
CA PHE A 636 -12.41 -20.51 -6.67
C PHE A 636 -12.84 -19.14 -7.17
N ILE A 637 -12.81 -18.18 -6.27
CA ILE A 637 -13.06 -16.76 -6.55
C ILE A 637 -11.77 -15.94 -6.43
N PRO A 638 -11.68 -14.77 -7.10
CA PRO A 638 -10.57 -13.83 -6.83
C PRO A 638 -10.54 -13.46 -5.35
N TRP A 639 -9.39 -13.67 -4.71
CA TRP A 639 -9.26 -13.51 -3.26
C TRP A 639 -9.64 -12.10 -2.77
N PHE A 640 -9.33 -11.04 -3.50
CA PHE A 640 -9.73 -9.68 -3.10
C PHE A 640 -11.24 -9.51 -2.90
N SER A 641 -12.06 -10.42 -3.46
CA SER A 641 -13.54 -10.37 -3.40
C SER A 641 -14.14 -11.16 -2.24
N TRP A 642 -13.34 -11.90 -1.46
CA TRP A 642 -13.87 -12.71 -0.37
C TRP A 642 -14.59 -11.89 0.72
N ALA A 643 -15.43 -12.52 1.54
CA ALA A 643 -16.21 -11.90 2.62
C ALA A 643 -17.17 -10.77 2.17
N ASN A 644 -17.60 -10.77 0.91
CA ASN A 644 -18.66 -9.87 0.43
C ASN A 644 -20.05 -10.53 0.42
N ARG A 645 -20.15 -11.81 0.87
CA ARG A 645 -21.40 -12.59 0.95
C ARG A 645 -21.75 -13.00 2.38
N GLY A 646 -21.18 -12.33 3.36
CA GLY A 646 -21.32 -12.65 4.78
C GLY A 646 -20.15 -13.42 5.36
N GLU A 647 -20.32 -13.87 6.61
CA GLU A 647 -19.32 -14.64 7.32
C GLU A 647 -19.25 -16.09 6.79
N GLY A 648 -18.04 -16.62 6.69
CA GLY A 648 -17.78 -17.99 6.25
C GLY A 648 -16.28 -18.29 6.27
N GLU A 649 -15.95 -19.58 6.08
CA GLU A 649 -14.55 -19.99 5.92
C GLU A 649 -13.98 -19.47 4.60
N MET A 650 -12.68 -19.17 4.60
CA MET A 650 -11.91 -18.83 3.41
C MET A 650 -10.55 -19.51 3.45
N ARG A 651 -10.04 -19.98 2.30
CA ARG A 651 -8.72 -20.60 2.21
C ARG A 651 -8.08 -20.37 0.84
N ILE A 652 -6.81 -19.92 0.83
CA ILE A 652 -5.98 -19.79 -0.37
C ILE A 652 -5.19 -21.07 -0.64
N TRP A 653 -4.42 -21.53 0.35
CA TRP A 653 -3.53 -22.67 0.22
C TRP A 653 -4.25 -23.99 0.50
N MET A 654 -4.34 -24.84 -0.50
CA MET A 654 -5.00 -26.15 -0.42
C MET A 654 -3.99 -27.28 -0.37
N ASP A 655 -4.36 -28.37 0.27
CA ASP A 655 -3.58 -29.60 0.20
C ASP A 655 -3.62 -30.15 -1.24
N GLU A 656 -2.45 -30.51 -1.78
CA GLU A 656 -2.33 -31.15 -3.08
C GLU A 656 -2.35 -32.68 -2.92
N SER A 657 -3.07 -33.43 -3.78
CA SER A 657 -3.27 -34.88 -3.66
C SER A 657 -3.03 -35.62 -4.97
#